data_4fe04a5c53b9b037e808766d9dadd6aa
#
_entry.id   4fe04a5c53b9b037e808766d9dadd6aa
#
_cell.length_a   1.000
_cell.length_b   1.000
_cell.length_c   1.000
_cell.angle_alpha   90.00
_cell.angle_beta   90.00
_cell.angle_gamma   90.00
#
_symmetry.space_group_name_H-M   'P 1'
#
loop_
_entity.id
_entity.type
_entity.pdbx_description
1 polymer ?
#
loop_
_entity_poly.entity_id
_entity_poly.type
_entity_poly.pdbx_seq_one_letter_code
_entity_poly.pdbx_strand_id
1 'polypeptide(L)'
;MAPPPAAPQTPAPGTPAGRAPAPRTSALRTAAHGIRDFHLGSDPGLGRLRSALVAGLAMAGALGIEYLYARLGGAAPQDMIVYMIIGTVVAMLGSNALAGPSPAANLRIAVFFPVALFAGLLPGIAVAEHEVPMLAGFVVVMFAAVYVRRFGLAYFFYGFMGWMGYFFAAFLHPRLSQLPGLLVAVLLATVWVTALCLALLRNRAGNALRHARAAFGARARAVARTAAALLAAESPRRRERLRRELHARQLGLAETALLIEGWSTEPGALPEGWSARALRRRLLEAQLAVEALAHAADTLARQPYEPEGPRAAAHAIAQALGRQRYTQASRLARALLESRRSDAPGAVRGALPAARQLAAAAATYTGLAGRVPAPGAPAPADTGFEPAVALSLGNLPGSPSVAKDVHARGRGWNPLRGVPLSTRQAFQAACAGGLAIVVGKAISEQRYYWAVIAAFVAFTGTATRSETVIKAGHRVLGTLLGIIAGIGLAHLTTGHSLLALTLIVVSMSVGFYLVKVSYAYMIFFVTIMVAQMYTLLHEFSAELLLLRLEETAAGALVGILVSLLFLPTSTRDTVNSARAELFGALTELLEGVALRFEGAAVEDADPDALAREVDHRLRALALVARPLTRPLVWRNNPSYLRERLRVYAAAARRARVLVPLASAATSTATPTPLRAHLAAAARALAAATRDLTSHPDRAVVATDEVRTSLAAARASLRAAEEAARAESARAPRALLPLHHLCDLLDDLATAPLLQRGGPGPVVTVRGTVSGAPTAEAAVTGDPRASTPVVSVEAPGLTERQG
;
A
#
# COMPACT_ATOMS: atom_id res chain seq x y z
N MET A 1 91.92 -1.49 12.70
CA MET A 1 91.10 -2.70 12.85
C MET A 1 89.76 -2.30 13.38
N ALA A 2 88.72 -2.24 12.51
CA ALA A 2 87.35 -1.97 12.88
C ALA A 2 86.68 -3.34 13.17
N PRO A 3 85.75 -3.38 14.14
CA PRO A 3 85.03 -4.63 14.43
C PRO A 3 83.94 -4.92 13.40
N PRO A 4 83.49 -6.19 13.19
CA PRO A 4 82.54 -6.59 12.20
C PRO A 4 81.09 -6.23 12.56
N PRO A 5 80.15 -6.11 11.59
CA PRO A 5 78.80 -5.74 11.84
C PRO A 5 78.00 -6.88 12.48
N ALA A 6 77.10 -6.51 13.38
CA ALA A 6 76.16 -7.41 14.07
C ALA A 6 75.06 -7.96 13.13
N ALA A 7 74.75 -9.25 13.37
CA ALA A 7 73.70 -9.96 12.63
C ALA A 7 72.28 -9.44 12.95
N PRO A 8 71.33 -9.55 12.01
CA PRO A 8 69.94 -9.05 12.20
C PRO A 8 69.18 -9.98 13.15
N GLN A 9 68.56 -9.38 14.18
CA GLN A 9 67.67 -10.05 15.12
C GLN A 9 66.30 -10.28 14.47
N THR A 10 65.84 -11.51 14.47
CA THR A 10 64.47 -11.93 14.10
C THR A 10 63.49 -11.35 15.09
N PRO A 11 62.38 -10.70 14.63
CA PRO A 11 61.32 -10.19 15.53
C PRO A 11 60.47 -11.37 16.07
N ALA A 12 60.19 -11.33 17.38
CA ALA A 12 59.34 -12.23 18.11
C ALA A 12 57.86 -12.21 17.57
N PRO A 13 57.09 -13.30 17.71
CA PRO A 13 55.71 -13.35 17.22
C PRO A 13 54.83 -12.37 18.01
N GLY A 14 54.29 -11.38 17.29
CA GLY A 14 53.40 -10.36 17.84
C GLY A 14 52.10 -10.95 18.35
N THR A 15 51.76 -10.59 19.58
CA THR A 15 50.45 -10.73 20.22
C THR A 15 49.34 -10.24 19.28
N PRO A 16 48.18 -10.89 19.21
CA PRO A 16 47.08 -10.43 18.34
C PRO A 16 46.57 -9.07 18.83
N ALA A 17 46.73 -8.05 17.99
CA ALA A 17 46.26 -6.72 18.23
C ALA A 17 44.76 -6.75 18.54
N GLY A 18 44.41 -6.40 19.75
CA GLY A 18 43.04 -6.21 20.20
C GLY A 18 42.31 -5.24 19.26
N ARG A 19 41.16 -5.68 18.74
CA ARG A 19 40.25 -4.83 17.96
C ARG A 19 39.97 -3.55 18.75
N ALA A 20 40.51 -2.43 18.32
CA ALA A 20 40.17 -1.14 18.84
C ALA A 20 38.65 -0.94 18.78
N PRO A 21 37.99 -0.49 19.87
CA PRO A 21 36.55 -0.25 19.85
C PRO A 21 36.26 0.83 18.80
N ALA A 22 35.37 0.49 17.85
CA ALA A 22 34.93 1.44 16.83
C ALA A 22 34.42 2.73 17.50
N PRO A 23 34.80 3.92 17.01
CA PRO A 23 34.46 5.17 17.68
C PRO A 23 32.94 5.30 17.85
N ARG A 24 32.49 5.55 19.08
CA ARG A 24 31.05 5.71 19.47
C ARG A 24 30.28 6.65 18.55
N THR A 25 30.94 7.61 17.91
CA THR A 25 30.39 8.54 16.92
C THR A 25 29.88 7.84 15.64
N SER A 26 30.46 6.69 15.22
CA SER A 26 30.00 5.95 14.04
C SER A 26 28.73 5.13 14.32
N ALA A 27 28.60 4.62 15.54
CA ALA A 27 27.38 3.89 15.95
C ALA A 27 26.17 4.82 16.07
N LEU A 28 26.36 6.00 16.67
CA LEU A 28 25.31 7.03 16.79
C LEU A 28 24.86 7.55 15.43
N ARG A 29 25.79 7.81 14.51
CA ARG A 29 25.44 8.21 13.13
C ARG A 29 24.66 7.11 12.39
N THR A 30 25.04 5.85 12.56
CA THR A 30 24.34 4.72 11.94
C THR A 30 22.93 4.57 12.51
N ALA A 31 22.75 4.74 13.83
CA ALA A 31 21.43 4.74 14.48
C ALA A 31 20.56 5.91 13.99
N ALA A 32 21.11 7.13 13.93
CA ALA A 32 20.41 8.32 13.44
C ALA A 32 19.95 8.16 11.97
N HIS A 33 20.81 7.60 11.11
CA HIS A 33 20.42 7.28 9.73
C HIS A 33 19.32 6.20 9.68
N GLY A 34 19.38 5.20 10.55
CA GLY A 34 18.33 4.17 10.67
C GLY A 34 16.97 4.75 11.05
N ILE A 35 16.94 5.63 12.04
CA ILE A 35 15.74 6.34 12.52
C ILE A 35 15.18 7.24 11.40
N ARG A 36 16.04 8.03 10.76
CA ARG A 36 15.65 8.88 9.62
C ARG A 36 15.05 8.05 8.47
N ASP A 37 15.68 6.93 8.09
CA ASP A 37 15.19 6.05 7.05
C ASP A 37 13.84 5.42 7.43
N PHE A 38 13.65 5.06 8.70
CA PHE A 38 12.38 4.56 9.20
C PHE A 38 11.26 5.60 9.04
N HIS A 39 11.50 6.84 9.46
CA HIS A 39 10.52 7.92 9.31
C HIS A 39 10.22 8.23 7.85
N LEU A 40 11.23 8.38 7.00
CA LEU A 40 11.05 8.61 5.57
C LEU A 40 10.32 7.45 4.88
N GLY A 41 10.64 6.21 5.24
CA GLY A 41 10.00 5.02 4.67
C GLY A 41 8.58 4.79 5.17
N SER A 42 8.26 5.23 6.40
CA SER A 42 6.92 5.08 6.98
C SER A 42 5.91 6.10 6.44
N ASP A 43 6.37 7.32 6.13
CA ASP A 43 5.53 8.41 5.61
C ASP A 43 6.14 9.03 4.33
N PRO A 44 6.00 8.37 3.17
CA PRO A 44 6.47 8.89 1.90
C PRO A 44 5.81 10.22 1.56
N GLY A 45 6.63 11.27 1.36
CA GLY A 45 6.13 12.61 1.08
C GLY A 45 5.68 13.40 2.31
N LEU A 46 5.85 12.88 3.53
CA LEU A 46 5.41 13.49 4.80
C LEU A 46 3.89 13.77 4.83
N GLY A 47 3.10 12.99 4.10
CA GLY A 47 1.66 13.20 3.97
C GLY A 47 0.89 13.01 5.28
N ARG A 48 1.32 12.05 6.13
CA ARG A 48 0.69 11.81 7.44
C ARG A 48 1.01 12.93 8.43
N LEU A 49 2.30 13.27 8.54
CA LEU A 49 2.75 14.34 9.44
C LEU A 49 2.10 15.67 9.04
N ARG A 50 2.07 15.97 7.74
CA ARG A 50 1.41 17.18 7.24
C ARG A 50 -0.08 17.18 7.56
N SER A 51 -0.82 16.10 7.30
CA SER A 51 -2.25 16.02 7.62
C SER A 51 -2.50 16.21 9.11
N ALA A 52 -1.67 15.65 9.97
CA ALA A 52 -1.77 15.81 11.41
C ALA A 52 -1.56 17.27 11.87
N LEU A 53 -0.48 17.88 11.37
CA LEU A 53 -0.14 19.27 11.71
C LEU A 53 -1.19 20.26 11.18
N VAL A 54 -1.62 20.09 9.92
CA VAL A 54 -2.61 20.97 9.32
C VAL A 54 -3.95 20.84 10.06
N ALA A 55 -4.40 19.62 10.37
CA ALA A 55 -5.63 19.40 11.12
C ALA A 55 -5.55 19.98 12.54
N GLY A 56 -4.43 19.75 13.24
CA GLY A 56 -4.23 20.30 14.58
C GLY A 56 -4.21 21.83 14.64
N LEU A 57 -3.48 22.47 13.72
CA LEU A 57 -3.43 23.92 13.63
C LEU A 57 -4.76 24.53 13.12
N ALA A 58 -5.45 23.84 12.22
CA ALA A 58 -6.77 24.24 11.75
C ALA A 58 -7.77 24.27 12.92
N MET A 59 -7.80 23.20 13.72
CA MET A 59 -8.67 23.12 14.90
C MET A 59 -8.29 24.13 15.98
N ALA A 60 -7.01 24.23 16.35
CA ALA A 60 -6.55 25.16 17.40
C ALA A 60 -6.85 26.62 17.02
N GLY A 61 -6.57 27.00 15.77
CA GLY A 61 -6.84 28.34 15.29
C GLY A 61 -8.33 28.64 15.17
N ALA A 62 -9.15 27.67 14.71
CA ALA A 62 -10.60 27.84 14.68
C ALA A 62 -11.17 28.04 16.10
N LEU A 63 -10.75 27.19 17.06
CA LEU A 63 -11.16 27.35 18.47
C LEU A 63 -10.83 28.75 19.01
N GLY A 64 -9.62 29.26 18.74
CA GLY A 64 -9.19 30.59 19.18
C GLY A 64 -9.97 31.73 18.50
N ILE A 65 -10.17 31.62 17.18
CA ILE A 65 -10.89 32.64 16.39
C ILE A 65 -12.37 32.69 16.81
N GLU A 66 -13.01 31.53 16.95
CA GLU A 66 -14.42 31.44 17.34
C GLU A 66 -14.64 31.89 18.79
N TYR A 67 -13.72 31.55 19.68
CA TYR A 67 -13.75 32.07 21.05
C TYR A 67 -13.65 33.60 21.07
N LEU A 68 -12.71 34.17 20.32
CA LEU A 68 -12.54 35.63 20.23
C LEU A 68 -13.75 36.30 19.62
N TYR A 69 -14.31 35.74 18.52
CA TYR A 69 -15.53 36.22 17.86
C TYR A 69 -16.72 36.26 18.83
N ALA A 70 -16.97 35.14 19.52
CA ALA A 70 -18.05 35.03 20.47
C ALA A 70 -17.92 36.01 21.65
N ARG A 71 -16.68 36.15 22.18
CA ARG A 71 -16.40 37.04 23.30
C ARG A 71 -16.52 38.52 22.94
N LEU A 72 -16.02 38.93 21.79
CA LEU A 72 -16.13 40.32 21.29
C LEU A 72 -17.56 40.65 20.91
N GLY A 73 -18.34 39.70 20.40
CA GLY A 73 -19.75 39.83 20.08
C GLY A 73 -20.70 39.78 21.28
N GLY A 74 -20.18 39.53 22.50
CA GLY A 74 -21.00 39.42 23.71
C GLY A 74 -21.95 38.20 23.70
N ALA A 75 -21.59 37.12 22.96
CA ALA A 75 -22.41 35.93 22.86
C ALA A 75 -22.59 35.23 24.23
N ALA A 76 -23.76 34.65 24.44
CA ALA A 76 -24.01 33.83 25.63
C ALA A 76 -23.05 32.63 25.68
N PRO A 77 -22.67 32.11 26.84
CA PRO A 77 -21.73 30.97 26.96
C PRO A 77 -22.16 29.74 26.16
N GLN A 78 -23.49 29.49 26.03
CA GLN A 78 -24.00 28.38 25.23
C GLN A 78 -23.77 28.60 23.73
N ASP A 79 -24.01 29.82 23.22
CA ASP A 79 -23.79 30.15 21.80
C ASP A 79 -22.30 30.09 21.44
N MET A 80 -21.43 30.55 22.36
CA MET A 80 -19.99 30.45 22.21
C MET A 80 -19.53 29.01 21.98
N ILE A 81 -20.03 28.06 22.76
CA ILE A 81 -19.71 26.62 22.62
C ILE A 81 -20.15 26.11 21.25
N VAL A 82 -21.36 26.48 20.80
CA VAL A 82 -21.89 26.06 19.50
C VAL A 82 -21.01 26.58 18.35
N TYR A 83 -20.62 27.88 18.38
CA TYR A 83 -19.73 28.45 17.38
C TYR A 83 -18.37 27.75 17.33
N MET A 84 -17.75 27.53 18.51
CA MET A 84 -16.47 26.83 18.62
C MET A 84 -16.52 25.40 18.07
N ILE A 85 -17.57 24.61 18.37
CA ILE A 85 -17.73 23.23 17.87
C ILE A 85 -17.90 23.24 16.36
N ILE A 86 -18.83 24.04 15.82
CA ILE A 86 -19.12 24.06 14.39
C ILE A 86 -17.91 24.56 13.59
N GLY A 87 -17.29 25.68 14.00
CA GLY A 87 -16.10 26.22 13.38
C GLY A 87 -14.92 25.23 13.38
N THR A 88 -14.69 24.55 14.51
CA THR A 88 -13.66 23.50 14.63
C THR A 88 -13.90 22.34 13.67
N VAL A 89 -15.15 21.88 13.52
CA VAL A 89 -15.46 20.77 12.60
C VAL A 89 -15.28 21.20 11.16
N VAL A 90 -15.69 22.43 10.78
CA VAL A 90 -15.47 22.98 9.44
C VAL A 90 -13.96 23.07 9.15
N ALA A 91 -13.17 23.58 10.08
CA ALA A 91 -11.71 23.68 9.93
C ALA A 91 -11.06 22.30 9.82
N MET A 92 -11.48 21.33 10.62
CA MET A 92 -11.00 19.95 10.60
C MET A 92 -11.29 19.26 9.25
N LEU A 93 -12.51 19.31 8.77
CA LEU A 93 -12.90 18.71 7.50
C LEU A 93 -12.26 19.44 6.33
N GLY A 94 -12.27 20.77 6.36
CA GLY A 94 -11.64 21.63 5.37
C GLY A 94 -10.16 21.38 5.21
N SER A 95 -9.43 21.17 6.31
CA SER A 95 -8.00 20.88 6.29
C SER A 95 -7.65 19.62 5.47
N ASN A 96 -8.54 18.64 5.47
CA ASN A 96 -8.39 17.43 4.66
C ASN A 96 -8.88 17.63 3.23
N ALA A 97 -9.93 18.40 3.01
CA ALA A 97 -10.47 18.70 1.67
C ALA A 97 -9.48 19.53 0.84
N LEU A 98 -8.73 20.46 1.48
CA LEU A 98 -7.78 21.39 0.85
C LEU A 98 -6.34 20.83 0.77
N ALA A 99 -6.16 19.52 0.80
CA ALA A 99 -4.84 18.89 0.76
C ALA A 99 -4.22 18.80 -0.65
N GLY A 100 -4.94 19.22 -1.69
CA GLY A 100 -4.45 19.23 -3.08
C GLY A 100 -3.27 20.19 -3.30
N PRO A 101 -2.48 19.99 -4.38
CA PRO A 101 -1.33 20.83 -4.69
C PRO A 101 -1.71 22.15 -5.36
N SER A 102 -2.87 22.21 -6.04
CA SER A 102 -3.33 23.39 -6.80
C SER A 102 -4.08 24.38 -5.90
N PRO A 103 -3.56 25.60 -5.70
CA PRO A 103 -4.24 26.62 -4.89
C PRO A 103 -5.60 27.01 -5.44
N ALA A 104 -5.72 27.17 -6.78
CA ALA A 104 -6.97 27.55 -7.41
C ALA A 104 -8.06 26.47 -7.25
N ALA A 105 -7.69 25.19 -7.35
CA ALA A 105 -8.62 24.10 -7.11
C ALA A 105 -9.06 24.06 -5.63
N ASN A 106 -8.13 24.24 -4.70
CA ASN A 106 -8.44 24.29 -3.27
C ASN A 106 -9.35 25.47 -2.93
N LEU A 107 -9.13 26.65 -3.51
CA LEU A 107 -10.00 27.82 -3.30
C LEU A 107 -11.42 27.56 -3.81
N ARG A 108 -11.57 26.99 -5.01
CA ARG A 108 -12.89 26.59 -5.55
C ARG A 108 -13.63 25.62 -4.62
N ILE A 109 -12.89 24.70 -4.01
CA ILE A 109 -13.46 23.75 -3.04
C ILE A 109 -13.88 24.48 -1.76
N ALA A 110 -13.06 25.38 -1.22
CA ALA A 110 -13.31 26.06 0.04
C ALA A 110 -14.55 26.96 -0.01
N VAL A 111 -14.79 27.66 -1.12
CA VAL A 111 -15.93 28.58 -1.29
C VAL A 111 -17.28 27.90 -1.03
N PHE A 112 -17.39 26.61 -1.29
CA PHE A 112 -18.63 25.85 -1.07
C PHE A 112 -18.78 25.25 0.34
N PHE A 113 -17.81 25.41 1.26
CA PHE A 113 -17.92 24.86 2.63
C PHE A 113 -19.13 25.41 3.41
N PRO A 114 -19.36 26.74 3.44
CA PRO A 114 -20.54 27.28 4.11
C PRO A 114 -21.82 26.74 3.49
N VAL A 115 -21.93 26.74 2.16
CA VAL A 115 -23.11 26.24 1.44
C VAL A 115 -23.36 24.76 1.79
N ALA A 116 -22.32 23.94 1.79
CA ALA A 116 -22.42 22.52 2.09
C ALA A 116 -22.90 22.25 3.53
N LEU A 117 -22.36 23.00 4.51
CA LEU A 117 -22.78 22.86 5.91
C LEU A 117 -24.25 23.31 6.09
N PHE A 118 -24.62 24.48 5.56
CA PHE A 118 -25.95 25.03 5.69
C PHE A 118 -27.02 24.25 4.91
N ALA A 119 -26.64 23.57 3.82
CA ALA A 119 -27.51 22.63 3.12
C ALA A 119 -28.04 21.48 4.00
N GLY A 120 -27.33 21.15 5.05
CA GLY A 120 -27.83 20.21 6.07
C GLY A 120 -28.41 20.90 7.30
N LEU A 121 -27.77 21.97 7.76
CA LEU A 121 -28.16 22.67 9.00
C LEU A 121 -29.57 23.27 8.88
N LEU A 122 -29.89 23.97 7.79
CA LEU A 122 -31.20 24.66 7.61
C LEU A 122 -32.39 23.68 7.58
N PRO A 123 -32.36 22.58 6.78
CA PRO A 123 -33.43 21.59 6.84
C PRO A 123 -33.55 20.96 8.23
N GLY A 124 -32.42 20.73 8.92
CA GLY A 124 -32.42 20.18 10.27
C GLY A 124 -33.12 21.08 11.27
N ILE A 125 -32.85 22.42 11.23
CA ILE A 125 -33.51 23.41 12.09
C ILE A 125 -35.02 23.49 11.77
N ALA A 126 -35.38 23.45 10.49
CA ALA A 126 -36.79 23.55 10.08
C ALA A 126 -37.67 22.40 10.60
N VAL A 127 -37.09 21.22 10.82
CA VAL A 127 -37.81 20.04 11.31
C VAL A 127 -37.49 19.70 12.74
N ALA A 128 -36.66 20.46 13.46
CA ALA A 128 -36.12 20.15 14.78
C ALA A 128 -37.21 19.91 15.85
N GLU A 129 -38.36 20.60 15.73
CA GLU A 129 -39.48 20.47 16.66
C GLU A 129 -40.32 19.21 16.44
N HIS A 130 -40.12 18.50 15.32
CA HIS A 130 -40.90 17.33 14.93
C HIS A 130 -40.00 16.11 14.82
N GLU A 131 -40.08 15.23 15.80
CA GLU A 131 -39.20 14.08 15.91
C GLU A 131 -39.20 13.18 14.67
N VAL A 132 -40.38 12.80 14.15
CA VAL A 132 -40.46 11.86 12.99
C VAL A 132 -39.87 12.48 11.71
N PRO A 133 -40.26 13.74 11.31
CA PRO A 133 -39.61 14.42 10.19
C PRO A 133 -38.09 14.59 10.38
N MET A 134 -37.62 14.91 11.60
CA MET A 134 -36.18 15.05 11.90
C MET A 134 -35.43 13.72 11.68
N LEU A 135 -35.95 12.60 12.17
CA LEU A 135 -35.33 11.29 12.00
C LEU A 135 -35.38 10.83 10.53
N ALA A 136 -36.50 11.03 9.84
CA ALA A 136 -36.63 10.71 8.41
C ALA A 136 -35.66 11.54 7.56
N GLY A 137 -35.58 12.86 7.82
CA GLY A 137 -34.65 13.76 7.18
C GLY A 137 -33.20 13.36 7.41
N PHE A 138 -32.86 12.88 8.61
CA PHE A 138 -31.53 12.40 8.92
C PHE A 138 -31.12 11.19 8.03
N VAL A 139 -32.03 10.23 7.80
CA VAL A 139 -31.81 9.11 6.88
C VAL A 139 -31.61 9.58 5.45
N VAL A 140 -32.42 10.56 4.99
CA VAL A 140 -32.28 11.15 3.65
C VAL A 140 -30.95 11.85 3.47
N VAL A 141 -30.52 12.63 4.46
CA VAL A 141 -29.23 13.33 4.43
C VAL A 141 -28.07 12.35 4.47
N MET A 142 -28.17 11.23 5.22
CA MET A 142 -27.15 10.17 5.17
C MET A 142 -27.04 9.53 3.79
N PHE A 143 -28.19 9.26 3.14
CA PHE A 143 -28.20 8.79 1.75
C PHE A 143 -27.50 9.78 0.82
N ALA A 144 -27.91 11.05 0.87
CA ALA A 144 -27.37 12.11 0.02
C ALA A 144 -25.87 12.29 0.22
N ALA A 145 -25.39 12.31 1.46
CA ALA A 145 -23.98 12.47 1.80
C ALA A 145 -23.07 11.37 1.21
N VAL A 146 -23.56 10.12 1.16
CA VAL A 146 -22.83 9.02 0.54
C VAL A 146 -22.99 9.03 -0.98
N TYR A 147 -24.15 9.40 -1.48
CA TYR A 147 -24.46 9.40 -2.92
C TYR A 147 -23.65 10.44 -3.69
N VAL A 148 -23.57 11.69 -3.17
CA VAL A 148 -22.91 12.83 -3.87
C VAL A 148 -21.41 12.60 -4.08
N ARG A 149 -20.73 11.73 -3.31
CA ARG A 149 -19.31 11.42 -3.49
C ARG A 149 -18.97 10.81 -4.86
N ARG A 150 -19.99 10.33 -5.62
CA ARG A 150 -19.82 9.85 -7.00
C ARG A 150 -19.29 10.93 -7.94
N PHE A 151 -19.52 12.18 -7.64
CA PHE A 151 -19.08 13.33 -8.44
C PHE A 151 -17.63 13.75 -8.16
N GLY A 152 -16.98 13.13 -7.20
CA GLY A 152 -15.56 13.36 -6.91
C GLY A 152 -15.28 13.57 -5.43
N LEU A 153 -14.00 13.77 -5.13
CA LEU A 153 -13.50 13.84 -3.76
C LEU A 153 -14.00 15.09 -3.01
N ALA A 154 -14.13 16.24 -3.68
CA ALA A 154 -14.69 17.46 -3.08
C ALA A 154 -16.11 17.22 -2.57
N TYR A 155 -16.93 16.53 -3.37
CA TYR A 155 -18.30 16.18 -3.02
C TYR A 155 -18.43 15.22 -1.84
N PHE A 156 -17.40 14.38 -1.61
CA PHE A 156 -17.34 13.59 -0.37
C PHE A 156 -17.29 14.51 0.87
N PHE A 157 -16.47 15.55 0.82
CA PHE A 157 -16.38 16.50 1.95
C PHE A 157 -17.62 17.37 2.07
N TYR A 158 -18.20 17.82 0.97
CA TYR A 158 -19.48 18.57 0.99
C TYR A 158 -20.61 17.74 1.57
N GLY A 159 -20.76 16.49 1.12
CA GLY A 159 -21.75 15.57 1.68
C GLY A 159 -21.54 15.32 3.16
N PHE A 160 -20.29 15.17 3.60
CA PHE A 160 -19.97 14.98 5.01
C PHE A 160 -20.22 16.25 5.85
N MET A 161 -19.91 17.45 5.31
CA MET A 161 -20.25 18.74 5.95
C MET A 161 -21.75 18.94 6.07
N GLY A 162 -22.51 18.64 5.01
CA GLY A 162 -23.98 18.70 5.05
C GLY A 162 -24.58 17.74 6.07
N TRP A 163 -24.07 16.51 6.12
CA TRP A 163 -24.46 15.54 7.14
C TRP A 163 -24.15 16.03 8.55
N MET A 164 -22.96 16.62 8.79
CA MET A 164 -22.60 17.22 10.08
C MET A 164 -23.47 18.43 10.42
N GLY A 165 -23.82 19.26 9.43
CA GLY A 165 -24.75 20.38 9.62
C GLY A 165 -26.12 19.91 10.12
N TYR A 166 -26.69 18.89 9.48
CA TYR A 166 -27.95 18.29 9.92
C TYR A 166 -27.84 17.64 11.30
N PHE A 167 -26.72 16.92 11.54
CA PHE A 167 -26.42 16.33 12.86
C PHE A 167 -26.36 17.40 13.96
N PHE A 168 -25.72 18.55 13.71
CA PHE A 168 -25.67 19.63 14.68
C PHE A 168 -27.03 20.29 14.92
N ALA A 169 -27.86 20.40 13.88
CA ALA A 169 -29.24 20.86 14.05
C ALA A 169 -30.04 19.93 14.99
N ALA A 170 -29.91 18.61 14.79
CA ALA A 170 -30.59 17.62 15.61
C ALA A 170 -30.01 17.46 17.04
N PHE A 171 -28.73 17.82 17.25
CA PHE A 171 -28.06 17.64 18.55
C PHE A 171 -27.97 18.90 19.39
N LEU A 172 -27.65 20.06 18.77
CA LEU A 172 -27.45 21.31 19.48
C LEU A 172 -28.71 22.18 19.52
N HIS A 173 -29.74 21.84 18.72
CA HIS A 173 -31.03 22.55 18.60
C HIS A 173 -30.83 24.08 18.45
N PRO A 174 -30.00 24.56 17.50
CA PRO A 174 -29.74 25.97 17.34
C PRO A 174 -31.02 26.70 16.93
N ARG A 175 -31.24 27.88 17.50
CA ARG A 175 -32.41 28.73 17.19
C ARG A 175 -32.20 29.51 15.87
N LEU A 176 -33.27 29.86 15.18
CA LEU A 176 -33.19 30.69 13.95
C LEU A 176 -32.48 32.04 14.20
N SER A 177 -32.64 32.61 15.41
CA SER A 177 -31.94 33.84 15.82
C SER A 177 -30.40 33.71 15.87
N GLN A 178 -29.87 32.49 16.00
CA GLN A 178 -28.43 32.23 16.02
C GLN A 178 -27.83 32.07 14.62
N LEU A 179 -28.64 31.92 13.57
CA LEU A 179 -28.16 31.69 12.18
C LEU A 179 -27.17 32.74 11.69
N PRO A 180 -27.35 34.05 11.89
CA PRO A 180 -26.37 35.05 11.44
C PRO A 180 -25.01 34.85 12.12
N GLY A 181 -25.01 34.58 13.43
CA GLY A 181 -23.78 34.30 14.19
C GLY A 181 -23.08 32.98 13.72
N LEU A 182 -23.87 31.95 13.46
CA LEU A 182 -23.37 30.69 12.92
C LEU A 182 -22.77 30.84 11.50
N LEU A 183 -23.39 31.68 10.66
CA LEU A 183 -22.86 31.96 9.33
C LEU A 183 -21.49 32.63 9.42
N VAL A 184 -21.36 33.65 10.29
CA VAL A 184 -20.08 34.33 10.51
C VAL A 184 -19.02 33.34 11.05
N ALA A 185 -19.37 32.50 12.03
CA ALA A 185 -18.47 31.49 12.56
C ALA A 185 -17.98 30.54 11.44
N VAL A 186 -18.87 29.98 10.64
CA VAL A 186 -18.53 29.11 9.52
C VAL A 186 -17.65 29.81 8.48
N LEU A 187 -17.93 31.08 8.19
CA LEU A 187 -17.08 31.88 7.29
C LEU A 187 -15.70 32.13 7.87
N LEU A 188 -15.57 32.47 9.15
CA LEU A 188 -14.28 32.65 9.82
C LEU A 188 -13.46 31.39 9.81
N ALA A 189 -14.06 30.25 10.17
CA ALA A 189 -13.40 28.94 10.09
C ALA A 189 -12.97 28.58 8.67
N THR A 190 -13.81 28.87 7.66
CA THR A 190 -13.51 28.65 6.25
C THR A 190 -12.34 29.50 5.78
N VAL A 191 -12.35 30.79 6.10
CA VAL A 191 -11.25 31.71 5.77
C VAL A 191 -9.96 31.27 6.46
N TRP A 192 -10.03 30.93 7.74
CA TRP A 192 -8.88 30.46 8.52
C TRP A 192 -8.26 29.20 7.89
N VAL A 193 -9.03 28.14 7.69
CA VAL A 193 -8.49 26.88 7.13
C VAL A 193 -7.97 27.08 5.71
N THR A 194 -8.60 27.93 4.92
CA THR A 194 -8.16 28.27 3.57
C THR A 194 -6.83 29.02 3.61
N ALA A 195 -6.69 30.05 4.44
CA ALA A 195 -5.44 30.79 4.65
C ALA A 195 -4.32 29.86 5.16
N LEU A 196 -4.62 28.98 6.12
CA LEU A 196 -3.68 28.02 6.64
C LEU A 196 -3.17 27.06 5.53
N CYS A 197 -4.07 26.52 4.70
CA CYS A 197 -3.71 25.53 3.68
C CYS A 197 -3.06 26.17 2.44
N LEU A 198 -3.45 27.39 2.06
CA LEU A 198 -2.96 28.04 0.85
C LEU A 198 -1.71 28.91 1.08
N ALA A 199 -1.59 29.53 2.23
CA ALA A 199 -0.47 30.44 2.55
C ALA A 199 0.58 29.80 3.48
N LEU A 200 0.18 29.43 4.72
CA LEU A 200 1.11 29.00 5.76
C LEU A 200 1.66 27.57 5.53
N LEU A 201 0.80 26.61 5.21
CA LEU A 201 1.17 25.19 5.07
C LEU A 201 0.86 24.66 3.67
N ARG A 202 1.14 25.47 2.64
CA ARG A 202 0.91 25.11 1.24
C ARG A 202 1.60 23.79 0.86
N ASN A 203 0.86 22.91 0.18
CA ASN A 203 1.42 21.69 -0.38
C ASN A 203 2.20 22.00 -1.67
N ARG A 204 3.51 22.17 -1.58
CA ARG A 204 4.37 22.41 -2.74
C ARG A 204 4.73 21.07 -3.38
N ALA A 205 4.30 20.85 -4.62
CA ALA A 205 4.53 19.60 -5.35
C ALA A 205 6.02 19.22 -5.43
N GLY A 206 6.92 20.19 -5.66
CA GLY A 206 8.36 19.93 -5.67
C GLY A 206 8.92 19.45 -4.33
N ASN A 207 8.37 19.92 -3.21
CA ASN A 207 8.77 19.42 -1.88
C ASN A 207 8.26 18.00 -1.65
N ALA A 208 7.00 17.74 -2.00
CA ALA A 208 6.39 16.40 -1.90
C ALA A 208 7.17 15.38 -2.76
N LEU A 209 7.52 15.76 -3.99
CA LEU A 209 8.33 14.92 -4.88
C LEU A 209 9.74 14.66 -4.31
N ARG A 210 10.41 15.68 -3.74
CA ARG A 210 11.74 15.49 -3.10
C ARG A 210 11.65 14.50 -1.93
N HIS A 211 10.65 14.64 -1.05
CA HIS A 211 10.45 13.73 0.07
C HIS A 211 10.08 12.31 -0.39
N ALA A 212 9.23 12.18 -1.40
CA ALA A 212 8.88 10.88 -1.98
C ALA A 212 10.10 10.18 -2.59
N ARG A 213 10.99 10.91 -3.29
CA ARG A 213 12.27 10.39 -3.80
C ARG A 213 13.21 9.96 -2.68
N ALA A 214 13.32 10.75 -1.61
CA ALA A 214 14.09 10.38 -0.43
C ALA A 214 13.53 9.11 0.24
N ALA A 215 12.20 9.00 0.31
CA ALA A 215 11.51 7.82 0.82
C ALA A 215 11.74 6.57 -0.05
N PHE A 216 11.79 6.72 -1.39
CA PHE A 216 12.16 5.63 -2.30
C PHE A 216 13.56 5.10 -1.98
N GLY A 217 14.54 5.99 -1.82
CA GLY A 217 15.90 5.61 -1.40
C GLY A 217 15.93 4.92 -0.03
N ALA A 218 15.17 5.42 0.96
CA ALA A 218 15.06 4.81 2.29
C ALA A 218 14.42 3.40 2.23
N ARG A 219 13.38 3.21 1.41
CA ARG A 219 12.73 1.91 1.18
C ARG A 219 13.65 0.94 0.43
N ALA A 220 14.41 1.41 -0.57
CA ALA A 220 15.41 0.61 -1.25
C ALA A 220 16.50 0.11 -0.28
N ARG A 221 17.02 0.99 0.59
CA ARG A 221 17.94 0.60 1.66
C ARG A 221 17.31 -0.37 2.66
N ALA A 222 16.04 -0.22 2.97
CA ALA A 222 15.32 -1.15 3.84
C ALA A 222 15.21 -2.55 3.20
N VAL A 223 14.95 -2.63 1.89
CA VAL A 223 15.01 -3.90 1.14
C VAL A 223 16.42 -4.51 1.23
N ALA A 224 17.47 -3.72 1.00
CA ALA A 224 18.85 -4.18 1.08
C ALA A 224 19.23 -4.67 2.49
N ARG A 225 18.80 -3.97 3.56
CA ARG A 225 18.99 -4.41 4.96
C ARG A 225 18.30 -5.74 5.26
N THR A 226 17.06 -5.90 4.78
CA THR A 226 16.32 -7.16 4.96
C THR A 226 16.94 -8.29 4.15
N ALA A 227 17.42 -8.01 2.93
CA ALA A 227 18.15 -8.98 2.12
C ALA A 227 19.45 -9.42 2.82
N ALA A 228 20.22 -8.49 3.38
CA ALA A 228 21.41 -8.80 4.17
C ALA A 228 21.06 -9.67 5.40
N ALA A 229 20.01 -9.30 6.15
CA ALA A 229 19.55 -10.09 7.29
C ALA A 229 19.09 -11.49 6.89
N LEU A 230 18.45 -11.64 5.72
CA LEU A 230 18.03 -12.92 5.16
C LEU A 230 19.23 -13.81 4.80
N LEU A 231 20.25 -13.21 4.18
CA LEU A 231 21.51 -13.91 3.84
C LEU A 231 22.29 -14.37 5.08
N ALA A 232 22.18 -13.64 6.19
CA ALA A 232 22.81 -14.02 7.46
C ALA A 232 21.94 -14.94 8.34
N ALA A 233 20.68 -15.24 7.93
CA ALA A 233 19.78 -16.01 8.77
C ALA A 233 20.09 -17.52 8.71
N GLU A 234 20.26 -18.12 9.88
CA GLU A 234 20.56 -19.56 10.04
C GLU A 234 19.27 -20.38 10.19
N SER A 235 18.32 -19.92 11.03
CA SER A 235 17.13 -20.70 11.32
C SER A 235 16.06 -20.60 10.23
N PRO A 236 15.37 -21.71 9.87
CA PRO A 236 14.30 -21.72 8.87
C PRO A 236 13.13 -20.78 9.22
N ARG A 237 12.74 -20.70 10.50
CA ARG A 237 11.67 -19.81 10.97
C ARG A 237 12.01 -18.33 10.76
N ARG A 238 13.28 -17.94 11.05
CA ARG A 238 13.76 -16.57 10.84
C ARG A 238 13.84 -16.24 9.35
N ARG A 239 14.31 -17.18 8.51
CA ARG A 239 14.35 -17.03 7.04
C ARG A 239 12.94 -16.77 6.48
N GLU A 240 11.95 -17.56 6.87
CA GLU A 240 10.57 -17.38 6.38
C GLU A 240 9.94 -16.06 6.85
N ARG A 241 10.23 -15.61 8.07
CA ARG A 241 9.81 -14.29 8.55
C ARG A 241 10.43 -13.16 7.71
N LEU A 242 11.74 -13.24 7.45
CA LEU A 242 12.46 -12.22 6.68
C LEU A 242 12.04 -12.21 5.19
N ARG A 243 11.70 -13.37 4.61
CA ARG A 243 11.10 -13.44 3.27
C ARG A 243 9.78 -12.70 3.18
N ARG A 244 8.90 -12.90 4.15
CA ARG A 244 7.62 -12.17 4.20
C ARG A 244 7.83 -10.67 4.34
N GLU A 245 8.77 -10.28 5.17
CA GLU A 245 9.14 -8.88 5.36
C GLU A 245 9.76 -8.28 4.09
N LEU A 246 10.66 -9.01 3.42
CA LEU A 246 11.28 -8.60 2.16
C LEU A 246 10.24 -8.33 1.08
N HIS A 247 9.28 -9.24 0.92
CA HIS A 247 8.17 -9.07 -0.04
C HIS A 247 7.29 -7.85 0.29
N ALA A 248 6.93 -7.64 1.55
CA ALA A 248 6.17 -6.46 1.97
C ALA A 248 6.93 -5.15 1.69
N ARG A 249 8.27 -5.15 1.86
CA ARG A 249 9.11 -3.98 1.56
C ARG A 249 9.23 -3.71 0.06
N GLN A 250 9.25 -4.76 -0.79
CA GLN A 250 9.21 -4.60 -2.25
C GLN A 250 7.90 -3.95 -2.72
N LEU A 251 6.76 -4.41 -2.20
CA LEU A 251 5.47 -3.76 -2.50
C LEU A 251 5.45 -2.29 -2.07
N GLY A 252 6.01 -1.99 -0.89
CA GLY A 252 6.15 -0.60 -0.44
C GLY A 252 7.06 0.24 -1.35
N LEU A 253 8.12 -0.33 -1.92
CA LEU A 253 8.98 0.36 -2.88
C LEU A 253 8.23 0.72 -4.16
N ALA A 254 7.48 -0.24 -4.74
CA ALA A 254 6.64 -0.01 -5.91
C ALA A 254 5.56 1.05 -5.65
N GLU A 255 4.92 1.02 -4.47
CA GLU A 255 3.97 2.06 -4.06
C GLU A 255 4.60 3.46 -4.04
N THR A 256 5.86 3.57 -3.57
CA THR A 256 6.55 4.88 -3.57
C THR A 256 6.89 5.34 -4.98
N ALA A 257 7.23 4.43 -5.88
CA ALA A 257 7.48 4.76 -7.28
C ALA A 257 6.22 5.32 -7.97
N LEU A 258 5.06 4.69 -7.76
CA LEU A 258 3.77 5.21 -8.25
C LEU A 258 3.43 6.58 -7.65
N LEU A 259 3.74 6.80 -6.37
CA LEU A 259 3.55 8.10 -5.72
C LEU A 259 4.44 9.19 -6.34
N ILE A 260 5.70 8.88 -6.64
CA ILE A 260 6.62 9.81 -7.31
C ILE A 260 6.11 10.16 -8.70
N GLU A 261 5.65 9.17 -9.45
CA GLU A 261 5.10 9.36 -10.79
C GLU A 261 3.87 10.28 -10.76
N GLY A 262 2.93 10.04 -9.85
CA GLY A 262 1.77 10.91 -9.68
C GLY A 262 2.15 12.35 -9.30
N TRP A 263 3.17 12.56 -8.46
CA TRP A 263 3.65 13.92 -8.16
C TRP A 263 4.38 14.57 -9.32
N SER A 264 4.99 13.79 -10.22
CA SER A 264 5.77 14.34 -11.34
C SER A 264 4.95 15.08 -12.40
N THR A 265 3.63 14.86 -12.40
CA THR A 265 2.70 15.56 -13.32
C THR A 265 2.29 16.96 -12.84
N GLU A 266 2.55 17.26 -11.56
CA GLU A 266 2.14 18.56 -11.02
C GLU A 266 3.06 19.68 -11.49
N PRO A 267 2.52 20.84 -11.88
CA PRO A 267 3.32 21.97 -12.36
C PRO A 267 4.40 22.39 -11.35
N GLY A 268 5.64 22.54 -11.83
CA GLY A 268 6.78 22.94 -10.99
C GLY A 268 7.24 21.88 -9.97
N ALA A 269 6.83 20.63 -10.13
CA ALA A 269 7.26 19.52 -9.25
C ALA A 269 8.65 19.00 -9.60
N LEU A 270 8.96 18.93 -10.90
CA LEU A 270 10.20 18.37 -11.42
C LEU A 270 11.38 19.33 -11.22
N PRO A 271 12.58 18.82 -10.91
CA PRO A 271 13.82 19.59 -10.97
C PRO A 271 14.11 20.05 -12.42
N GLU A 272 14.87 21.13 -12.56
CA GLU A 272 15.37 21.56 -13.87
C GLU A 272 16.11 20.45 -14.59
N GLY A 273 15.90 20.33 -15.90
CA GLY A 273 16.52 19.31 -16.76
C GLY A 273 15.90 17.90 -16.66
N TRP A 274 14.82 17.71 -15.88
CA TRP A 274 14.09 16.43 -15.79
C TRP A 274 12.75 16.50 -16.51
N SER A 275 12.42 15.42 -17.24
CA SER A 275 11.08 15.15 -17.71
C SER A 275 10.42 14.05 -16.87
N ALA A 276 9.09 14.02 -16.84
CA ALA A 276 8.34 12.99 -16.12
C ALA A 276 8.60 11.60 -16.73
N ARG A 277 8.72 11.49 -18.04
CA ARG A 277 9.08 10.26 -18.76
C ARG A 277 10.49 9.77 -18.39
N ALA A 278 11.48 10.65 -18.36
CA ALA A 278 12.83 10.29 -17.94
C ALA A 278 12.88 9.83 -16.46
N LEU A 279 12.12 10.49 -15.59
CA LEU A 279 11.99 10.07 -14.19
C LEU A 279 11.32 8.71 -14.06
N ARG A 280 10.24 8.42 -14.80
CA ARG A 280 9.57 7.13 -14.86
C ARG A 280 10.54 6.02 -15.21
N ARG A 281 11.27 6.17 -16.31
CA ARG A 281 12.26 5.18 -16.78
C ARG A 281 13.32 4.90 -15.72
N ARG A 282 13.91 5.96 -15.17
CA ARG A 282 14.94 5.83 -14.11
C ARG A 282 14.41 5.13 -12.84
N LEU A 283 13.20 5.45 -12.43
CA LEU A 283 12.56 4.80 -11.28
C LEU A 283 12.29 3.32 -11.56
N LEU A 284 11.86 2.99 -12.78
CA LEU A 284 11.63 1.60 -13.18
C LEU A 284 12.93 0.80 -13.13
N GLU A 285 14.00 1.32 -13.71
CA GLU A 285 15.32 0.68 -13.68
C GLU A 285 15.85 0.51 -12.24
N ALA A 286 15.71 1.53 -11.40
CA ALA A 286 16.13 1.46 -9.99
C ALA A 286 15.29 0.46 -9.19
N GLN A 287 13.98 0.41 -9.41
CA GLN A 287 13.08 -0.53 -8.78
C GLN A 287 13.41 -1.96 -9.18
N LEU A 288 13.58 -2.23 -10.48
CA LEU A 288 13.94 -3.55 -11.01
C LEU A 288 15.29 -4.03 -10.46
N ALA A 289 16.27 -3.12 -10.34
CA ALA A 289 17.55 -3.45 -9.72
C ALA A 289 17.39 -3.88 -8.24
N VAL A 290 16.60 -3.15 -7.44
CA VAL A 290 16.37 -3.51 -6.03
C VAL A 290 15.56 -4.80 -5.91
N GLU A 291 14.59 -5.04 -6.79
CA GLU A 291 13.82 -6.29 -6.83
C GLU A 291 14.69 -7.49 -7.25
N ALA A 292 15.61 -7.32 -8.21
CA ALA A 292 16.56 -8.33 -8.63
C ALA A 292 17.54 -8.69 -7.49
N LEU A 293 18.01 -7.67 -6.74
CA LEU A 293 18.83 -7.87 -5.55
C LEU A 293 18.09 -8.71 -4.49
N ALA A 294 16.85 -8.38 -4.22
CA ALA A 294 16.02 -9.09 -3.25
C ALA A 294 15.75 -10.54 -3.66
N HIS A 295 15.50 -10.78 -4.95
CA HIS A 295 15.28 -12.11 -5.48
C HIS A 295 16.54 -12.98 -5.41
N ALA A 296 17.68 -12.43 -5.83
CA ALA A 296 18.96 -13.12 -5.73
C ALA A 296 19.31 -13.44 -4.28
N ALA A 297 19.03 -12.53 -3.34
CA ALA A 297 19.21 -12.80 -1.91
C ALA A 297 18.31 -13.94 -1.40
N ASP A 298 17.04 -14.03 -1.85
CA ASP A 298 16.16 -15.14 -1.49
C ASP A 298 16.64 -16.48 -2.04
N THR A 299 17.15 -16.51 -3.26
CA THR A 299 17.75 -17.70 -3.87
C THR A 299 18.99 -18.16 -3.11
N LEU A 300 19.89 -17.22 -2.79
CA LEU A 300 21.13 -17.51 -2.04
C LEU A 300 20.86 -17.94 -0.59
N ALA A 301 19.82 -17.43 0.04
CA ALA A 301 19.47 -17.79 1.41
C ALA A 301 19.08 -19.27 1.58
N ARG A 302 18.81 -19.98 0.50
CA ARG A 302 18.54 -21.43 0.48
C ARG A 302 19.82 -22.26 0.47
N GLN A 303 20.95 -21.66 0.08
CA GLN A 303 22.25 -22.27 0.02
C GLN A 303 22.92 -22.27 1.40
N PRO A 304 23.88 -23.21 1.67
CA PRO A 304 24.70 -23.16 2.88
C PRO A 304 25.43 -21.81 3.03
N TYR A 305 25.72 -21.44 4.26
CA TYR A 305 26.51 -20.23 4.53
C TYR A 305 27.99 -20.66 4.70
N GLU A 306 28.83 -20.18 3.79
CA GLU A 306 30.28 -20.35 3.85
C GLU A 306 30.89 -18.95 4.08
N PRO A 307 31.87 -18.79 5.02
CA PRO A 307 32.44 -17.48 5.37
C PRO A 307 33.04 -16.71 4.19
N GLU A 308 33.68 -17.41 3.24
CA GLU A 308 34.30 -16.84 2.04
C GLU A 308 33.51 -17.13 0.75
N GLY A 309 32.32 -17.73 0.90
CA GLY A 309 31.49 -18.13 -0.23
C GLY A 309 30.67 -17.00 -0.86
N PRO A 310 29.99 -17.29 -1.99
CA PRO A 310 29.19 -16.33 -2.74
C PRO A 310 28.06 -15.70 -1.90
N ARG A 311 27.52 -16.44 -0.93
CA ARG A 311 26.47 -15.94 -0.02
C ARG A 311 27.03 -14.88 0.94
N ALA A 312 28.26 -15.05 1.44
CA ALA A 312 28.93 -14.07 2.32
C ALA A 312 29.29 -12.80 1.55
N ALA A 313 29.80 -12.92 0.31
CA ALA A 313 30.08 -11.79 -0.57
C ALA A 313 28.77 -10.99 -0.87
N ALA A 314 27.68 -11.67 -1.22
CA ALA A 314 26.38 -11.07 -1.44
C ALA A 314 25.83 -10.37 -0.17
N HIS A 315 26.03 -10.97 1.02
CA HIS A 315 25.70 -10.35 2.30
C HIS A 315 26.45 -9.03 2.51
N ALA A 316 27.75 -9.00 2.27
CA ALA A 316 28.58 -7.79 2.40
C ALA A 316 28.11 -6.66 1.46
N ILE A 317 27.76 -6.99 0.20
CA ILE A 317 27.22 -6.03 -0.77
C ILE A 317 25.88 -5.47 -0.28
N ALA A 318 24.93 -6.33 0.09
CA ALA A 318 23.61 -5.93 0.55
C ALA A 318 23.71 -5.11 1.85
N GLN A 319 24.62 -5.45 2.75
CA GLN A 319 24.88 -4.71 3.99
C GLN A 319 25.44 -3.30 3.71
N ALA A 320 26.38 -3.19 2.78
CA ALA A 320 26.96 -1.90 2.36
C ALA A 320 25.89 -0.98 1.76
N LEU A 321 25.02 -1.51 0.88
CA LEU A 321 23.87 -0.78 0.33
C LEU A 321 22.91 -0.35 1.43
N GLY A 322 22.54 -1.24 2.32
CA GLY A 322 21.65 -0.95 3.44
C GLY A 322 22.16 0.12 4.40
N ARG A 323 23.49 0.28 4.50
CA ARG A 323 24.18 1.30 5.30
C ARG A 323 24.53 2.56 4.51
N GLN A 324 24.02 2.72 3.28
CA GLN A 324 24.27 3.86 2.40
C GLN A 324 25.75 4.03 1.96
N ARG A 325 26.55 2.96 2.03
CA ARG A 325 27.95 2.97 1.61
C ARG A 325 28.08 2.58 0.14
N TYR A 326 27.54 3.43 -0.75
CA TYR A 326 27.38 3.11 -2.18
C TYR A 326 28.69 2.83 -2.88
N THR A 327 29.75 3.59 -2.58
CA THR A 327 31.10 3.36 -3.14
C THR A 327 31.68 2.00 -2.74
N GLN A 328 31.48 1.58 -1.46
CA GLN A 328 31.90 0.28 -0.99
C GLN A 328 31.08 -0.83 -1.66
N ALA A 329 29.75 -0.68 -1.73
CA ALA A 329 28.87 -1.64 -2.38
C ALA A 329 29.24 -1.84 -3.86
N SER A 330 29.54 -0.74 -4.58
CA SER A 330 29.96 -0.77 -6.00
C SER A 330 31.31 -1.47 -6.18
N ARG A 331 32.28 -1.24 -5.28
CA ARG A 331 33.60 -1.94 -5.32
C ARG A 331 33.45 -3.43 -5.09
N LEU A 332 32.72 -3.84 -4.03
CA LEU A 332 32.47 -5.24 -3.73
C LEU A 332 31.70 -5.95 -4.86
N ALA A 333 30.73 -5.25 -5.47
CA ALA A 333 29.95 -5.77 -6.58
C ALA A 333 30.84 -6.03 -7.81
N ARG A 334 31.72 -5.07 -8.17
CA ARG A 334 32.66 -5.23 -9.28
C ARG A 334 33.63 -6.39 -9.04
N ALA A 335 34.24 -6.46 -7.86
CA ALA A 335 35.14 -7.55 -7.52
C ALA A 335 34.49 -8.92 -7.69
N LEU A 336 33.22 -9.07 -7.24
CA LEU A 336 32.48 -10.33 -7.42
C LEU A 336 32.14 -10.63 -8.90
N LEU A 337 31.86 -9.59 -9.69
CA LEU A 337 31.58 -9.76 -11.13
C LEU A 337 32.84 -10.14 -11.93
N GLU A 338 34.01 -9.65 -11.54
CA GLU A 338 35.32 -9.89 -12.17
C GLU A 338 35.93 -11.22 -11.75
N SER A 339 35.54 -11.83 -10.59
CA SER A 339 36.04 -13.10 -10.15
C SER A 339 35.81 -14.22 -11.19
N ARG A 340 36.86 -15.05 -11.49
CA ARG A 340 36.74 -16.09 -12.50
C ARG A 340 35.89 -17.26 -12.05
N ARG A 341 35.18 -17.88 -12.99
CA ARG A 341 34.34 -19.07 -12.71
C ARG A 341 35.15 -20.35 -12.43
N SER A 342 36.41 -20.43 -12.88
CA SER A 342 37.23 -21.65 -12.87
C SER A 342 37.76 -22.05 -11.50
N ASP A 343 37.88 -21.08 -10.56
CA ASP A 343 38.62 -21.29 -9.32
C ASP A 343 37.72 -21.70 -8.12
N ALA A 344 36.41 -21.93 -8.36
CA ALA A 344 35.45 -22.21 -7.30
C ALA A 344 35.18 -23.73 -7.15
N PRO A 345 35.15 -24.29 -5.91
CA PRO A 345 34.70 -25.65 -5.64
C PRO A 345 33.28 -25.93 -6.14
N GLY A 346 32.94 -27.19 -6.42
CA GLY A 346 31.65 -27.55 -7.07
C GLY A 346 30.41 -27.05 -6.37
N ALA A 347 30.33 -27.04 -5.04
CA ALA A 347 29.23 -26.50 -4.25
C ALA A 347 29.06 -24.98 -4.41
N VAL A 348 30.17 -24.23 -4.55
CA VAL A 348 30.23 -22.79 -4.74
C VAL A 348 29.75 -22.38 -6.15
N ARG A 349 29.98 -23.26 -7.16
CA ARG A 349 29.54 -23.00 -8.55
C ARG A 349 28.03 -22.81 -8.69
N GLY A 350 27.22 -23.54 -7.93
CA GLY A 350 25.76 -23.43 -7.94
C GLY A 350 25.22 -22.10 -7.39
N ALA A 351 25.90 -21.50 -6.40
CA ALA A 351 25.51 -20.23 -5.77
C ALA A 351 26.04 -18.98 -6.52
N LEU A 352 27.11 -19.13 -7.29
CA LEU A 352 27.81 -18.02 -7.96
C LEU A 352 26.93 -17.22 -8.94
N PRO A 353 26.04 -17.82 -9.77
CA PRO A 353 25.15 -17.05 -10.65
C PRO A 353 24.23 -16.11 -9.89
N ALA A 354 23.62 -16.56 -8.80
CA ALA A 354 22.72 -15.71 -8.00
C ALA A 354 23.50 -14.60 -7.26
N ALA A 355 24.71 -14.88 -6.76
CA ALA A 355 25.57 -13.86 -6.17
C ALA A 355 26.00 -12.80 -7.19
N ARG A 356 26.34 -13.19 -8.40
CA ARG A 356 26.63 -12.27 -9.50
C ARG A 356 25.41 -11.47 -9.93
N GLN A 357 24.22 -12.07 -9.94
CA GLN A 357 22.98 -11.35 -10.20
C GLN A 357 22.75 -10.27 -9.13
N LEU A 358 22.99 -10.57 -7.85
CA LEU A 358 22.90 -9.59 -6.77
C LEU A 358 23.93 -8.47 -6.95
N ALA A 359 25.16 -8.81 -7.30
CA ALA A 359 26.23 -7.83 -7.56
C ALA A 359 25.90 -6.91 -8.75
N ALA A 360 25.42 -7.47 -9.86
CA ALA A 360 25.01 -6.70 -11.03
C ALA A 360 23.85 -5.75 -10.68
N ALA A 361 22.86 -6.21 -9.94
CA ALA A 361 21.74 -5.42 -9.45
C ALA A 361 22.23 -4.26 -8.54
N ALA A 362 23.14 -4.55 -7.63
CA ALA A 362 23.73 -3.55 -6.76
C ALA A 362 24.56 -2.50 -7.54
N ALA A 363 25.32 -2.91 -8.54
CA ALA A 363 26.09 -2.01 -9.42
C ALA A 363 25.15 -1.09 -10.23
N THR A 364 24.09 -1.64 -10.80
CA THR A 364 23.05 -0.86 -11.51
C THR A 364 22.42 0.17 -10.59
N TYR A 365 21.95 -0.23 -9.40
CA TYR A 365 21.31 0.69 -8.46
C TYR A 365 22.25 1.81 -8.01
N THR A 366 23.52 1.49 -7.67
CA THR A 366 24.50 2.50 -7.24
C THR A 366 24.85 3.47 -8.36
N GLY A 367 24.93 3.01 -9.62
CA GLY A 367 25.13 3.84 -10.79
C GLY A 367 23.97 4.82 -11.04
N LEU A 368 22.73 4.38 -10.83
CA LEU A 368 21.56 5.23 -10.93
C LEU A 368 21.45 6.24 -9.77
N ALA A 369 21.77 5.83 -8.54
CA ALA A 369 21.66 6.69 -7.36
C ALA A 369 22.61 7.91 -7.42
N GLY A 370 23.78 7.78 -8.09
CA GLY A 370 24.77 8.84 -8.21
C GLY A 370 24.59 9.84 -9.36
N ARG A 371 23.70 9.55 -10.32
CA ARG A 371 23.52 10.40 -11.50
C ARG A 371 22.40 11.42 -11.28
N VAL A 372 22.73 12.70 -11.31
CA VAL A 372 21.81 13.83 -11.34
C VAL A 372 21.91 14.48 -12.71
N PRO A 373 20.84 14.99 -13.36
CA PRO A 373 20.96 15.77 -14.58
C PRO A 373 21.89 16.95 -14.38
N ALA A 374 22.60 17.33 -15.43
CA ALA A 374 23.43 18.54 -15.39
C ALA A 374 22.52 19.76 -15.14
N PRO A 375 22.94 20.71 -14.28
CA PRO A 375 22.22 21.97 -14.13
C PRO A 375 22.11 22.69 -15.47
N GLY A 376 20.91 23.19 -15.82
CA GLY A 376 20.65 23.91 -17.05
C GLY A 376 20.49 23.08 -18.33
N ALA A 377 20.49 21.74 -18.25
CA ALA A 377 20.11 20.90 -19.37
C ALA A 377 18.62 21.12 -19.71
N PRO A 378 18.26 21.38 -21.00
CA PRO A 378 16.88 21.53 -21.40
C PRO A 378 16.12 20.22 -21.08
N ALA A 379 14.98 20.35 -20.43
CA ALA A 379 14.10 19.20 -20.21
C ALA A 379 13.50 18.75 -21.54
N PRO A 380 13.55 17.46 -21.90
CA PRO A 380 12.80 16.94 -23.04
C PRO A 380 11.32 17.26 -22.87
N ALA A 381 10.62 17.63 -23.95
CA ALA A 381 9.19 17.89 -23.92
C ALA A 381 8.43 16.63 -23.53
N ASP A 382 7.63 16.71 -22.46
CA ASP A 382 6.79 15.63 -21.97
C ASP A 382 5.39 15.68 -22.59
N THR A 383 5.29 15.85 -23.90
CA THR A 383 4.00 15.83 -24.59
C THR A 383 3.33 14.47 -24.40
N GLY A 384 2.12 14.46 -23.85
CA GLY A 384 1.33 13.24 -23.67
C GLY A 384 1.73 12.34 -22.49
N PHE A 385 2.51 12.83 -21.49
CA PHE A 385 2.80 12.06 -20.30
C PHE A 385 1.56 11.95 -19.41
N GLU A 386 1.08 10.71 -19.20
CA GLU A 386 0.03 10.40 -18.25
C GLU A 386 0.59 9.50 -17.13
N PRO A 387 0.29 9.80 -15.84
CA PRO A 387 0.70 8.94 -14.75
C PRO A 387 -0.20 7.70 -14.70
N ALA A 388 0.35 6.53 -14.36
CA ALA A 388 -0.42 5.30 -14.18
C ALA A 388 -1.50 5.45 -13.08
N VAL A 389 -1.31 6.36 -12.13
CA VAL A 389 -2.26 6.62 -11.04
C VAL A 389 -2.37 8.11 -10.74
N ALA A 390 -3.56 8.65 -10.84
CA ALA A 390 -3.85 9.98 -10.33
C ALA A 390 -3.84 9.99 -8.79
N LEU A 391 -3.21 11.01 -8.20
CA LEU A 391 -3.16 11.17 -6.75
C LEU A 391 -4.51 11.68 -6.22
N SER A 392 -4.97 11.07 -5.13
CA SER A 392 -6.11 11.55 -4.34
C SER A 392 -5.60 12.13 -3.02
N LEU A 393 -5.78 13.45 -2.81
CA LEU A 393 -5.22 14.17 -1.65
C LEU A 393 -3.71 13.97 -1.47
N GLY A 394 -2.95 13.82 -2.56
CA GLY A 394 -1.53 13.50 -2.51
C GLY A 394 -1.20 12.06 -2.12
N ASN A 395 -2.18 11.16 -2.09
CA ASN A 395 -2.03 9.75 -1.80
C ASN A 395 -2.58 8.90 -2.95
N LEU A 396 -2.10 7.66 -3.05
CA LEU A 396 -2.65 6.71 -4.01
C LEU A 396 -4.08 6.29 -3.61
N PRO A 397 -4.98 6.06 -4.59
CA PRO A 397 -6.34 5.60 -4.35
C PRO A 397 -6.39 4.29 -3.53
N GLY A 398 -7.47 4.10 -2.78
CA GLY A 398 -7.71 2.91 -1.97
C GLY A 398 -8.56 1.84 -2.67
N SER A 399 -9.01 0.84 -1.92
CA SER A 399 -9.85 -0.26 -2.39
C SER A 399 -11.18 0.16 -3.06
N PRO A 400 -11.85 1.27 -2.70
CA PRO A 400 -13.07 1.68 -3.40
C PRO A 400 -12.90 1.96 -4.90
N SER A 401 -11.70 2.40 -5.33
CA SER A 401 -11.42 2.62 -6.76
C SER A 401 -11.42 1.30 -7.55
N VAL A 402 -10.96 0.22 -6.94
CA VAL A 402 -10.91 -1.13 -7.54
C VAL A 402 -12.29 -1.77 -7.59
N ALA A 403 -13.12 -1.54 -6.57
CA ALA A 403 -14.45 -2.16 -6.47
C ALA A 403 -15.53 -1.42 -7.28
N LYS A 404 -15.18 -0.33 -7.96
CA LYS A 404 -16.13 0.54 -8.67
C LYS A 404 -16.97 -0.21 -9.70
N ASP A 405 -16.36 -1.13 -10.43
CA ASP A 405 -16.96 -1.85 -11.54
C ASP A 405 -17.47 -3.26 -11.17
N VAL A 406 -17.36 -3.63 -9.89
CA VAL A 406 -17.83 -4.93 -9.40
C VAL A 406 -19.33 -4.93 -9.16
N HIS A 407 -20.06 -5.77 -9.91
CA HIS A 407 -21.51 -5.91 -9.79
C HIS A 407 -21.92 -6.65 -8.50
N ALA A 408 -23.08 -6.31 -7.94
CA ALA A 408 -23.63 -7.03 -6.80
C ALA A 408 -24.05 -8.45 -7.21
N ARG A 409 -23.64 -9.47 -6.44
CA ARG A 409 -24.14 -10.85 -6.61
C ARG A 409 -25.46 -11.04 -5.87
N GLY A 410 -26.46 -11.53 -6.58
CA GLY A 410 -27.72 -12.03 -6.01
C GLY A 410 -28.24 -13.20 -6.86
N ARG A 411 -28.72 -14.29 -6.19
CA ARG A 411 -29.52 -15.32 -6.86
C ARG A 411 -30.94 -14.78 -6.97
N GLY A 412 -31.39 -14.50 -8.18
CA GLY A 412 -32.75 -14.03 -8.47
C GLY A 412 -32.80 -12.65 -9.13
N TRP A 413 -34.02 -12.20 -9.42
CA TRP A 413 -34.30 -10.88 -9.98
C TRP A 413 -33.91 -9.80 -8.97
N ASN A 414 -32.87 -9.03 -9.28
CA ASN A 414 -32.41 -7.91 -8.46
C ASN A 414 -32.26 -6.68 -9.33
N PRO A 415 -33.23 -5.74 -9.26
CA PRO A 415 -33.26 -4.54 -10.10
C PRO A 415 -32.05 -3.62 -9.84
N LEU A 416 -31.36 -3.78 -8.69
CA LEU A 416 -30.21 -2.99 -8.29
C LEU A 416 -28.87 -3.62 -8.72
N ARG A 417 -28.88 -4.68 -9.56
CA ARG A 417 -27.67 -5.41 -9.94
C ARG A 417 -26.68 -4.58 -10.75
N GLY A 418 -27.16 -3.62 -11.55
CA GLY A 418 -26.34 -2.69 -12.36
C GLY A 418 -25.98 -1.38 -11.65
N VAL A 419 -26.38 -1.19 -10.38
CA VAL A 419 -26.21 0.08 -9.67
C VAL A 419 -24.76 0.30 -9.24
N PRO A 420 -24.18 1.50 -9.48
CA PRO A 420 -22.81 1.85 -9.07
C PRO A 420 -22.55 1.64 -7.57
N LEU A 421 -21.30 1.34 -7.22
CA LEU A 421 -20.89 1.10 -5.83
C LEU A 421 -21.32 2.24 -4.87
N SER A 422 -21.17 3.50 -5.30
CA SER A 422 -21.58 4.69 -4.51
C SER A 422 -23.05 4.69 -4.16
N THR A 423 -23.92 4.34 -5.12
CA THR A 423 -25.37 4.30 -4.92
C THR A 423 -25.76 3.14 -4.00
N ARG A 424 -25.17 1.96 -4.20
CA ARG A 424 -25.38 0.81 -3.29
C ARG A 424 -25.01 1.16 -1.85
N GLN A 425 -23.86 1.82 -1.67
CA GLN A 425 -23.40 2.24 -0.34
C GLN A 425 -24.27 3.37 0.25
N ALA A 426 -24.86 4.22 -0.57
CA ALA A 426 -25.82 5.22 -0.11
C ALA A 426 -27.09 4.55 0.46
N PHE A 427 -27.64 3.54 -0.24
CA PHE A 427 -28.75 2.75 0.29
C PHE A 427 -28.36 1.98 1.55
N GLN A 428 -27.20 1.32 1.57
CA GLN A 428 -26.71 0.63 2.76
C GLN A 428 -26.55 1.57 3.95
N ALA A 429 -26.01 2.77 3.75
CA ALA A 429 -25.82 3.77 4.80
C ALA A 429 -27.16 4.29 5.34
N ALA A 430 -28.13 4.54 4.46
CA ALA A 430 -29.49 4.95 4.84
C ALA A 430 -30.21 3.85 5.64
N CYS A 431 -30.19 2.61 5.15
CA CYS A 431 -30.80 1.48 5.87
C CYS A 431 -30.12 1.23 7.22
N ALA A 432 -28.78 1.26 7.25
CA ALA A 432 -28.06 1.08 8.50
C ALA A 432 -28.29 2.22 9.50
N GLY A 433 -28.39 3.46 9.00
CA GLY A 433 -28.73 4.62 9.81
C GLY A 433 -30.13 4.54 10.39
N GLY A 434 -31.13 4.20 9.57
CA GLY A 434 -32.52 4.02 10.02
C GLY A 434 -32.66 2.94 11.08
N LEU A 435 -32.05 1.76 10.85
CA LEU A 435 -32.02 0.69 11.84
C LEU A 435 -31.24 1.08 13.11
N ALA A 436 -30.15 1.82 12.97
CA ALA A 436 -29.36 2.30 14.11
C ALA A 436 -30.11 3.34 14.95
N ILE A 437 -31.00 4.14 14.35
CA ILE A 437 -31.90 5.04 15.08
C ILE A 437 -32.82 4.22 15.97
N VAL A 438 -33.48 3.19 15.43
CA VAL A 438 -34.42 2.34 16.19
C VAL A 438 -33.70 1.63 17.34
N VAL A 439 -32.56 0.96 17.05
CA VAL A 439 -31.79 0.21 18.06
C VAL A 439 -31.16 1.16 19.08
N GLY A 440 -30.63 2.32 18.65
CA GLY A 440 -30.04 3.30 19.54
C GLY A 440 -31.06 3.93 20.49
N LYS A 441 -32.27 4.25 20.01
CA LYS A 441 -33.35 4.76 20.87
C LYS A 441 -33.83 3.73 21.90
N ALA A 442 -33.78 2.44 21.58
CA ALA A 442 -34.06 1.39 22.55
C ALA A 442 -33.00 1.31 23.67
N ILE A 443 -31.74 1.78 23.41
CA ILE A 443 -30.66 1.85 24.41
C ILE A 443 -30.75 3.19 25.18
N SER A 444 -30.87 4.31 24.44
CA SER A 444 -30.95 5.65 25.01
C SER A 444 -31.74 6.60 24.10
N GLU A 445 -32.88 7.12 24.61
CA GLU A 445 -33.71 8.05 23.85
C GLU A 445 -32.99 9.36 23.51
N GLN A 446 -32.08 9.81 24.35
CA GLN A 446 -31.39 11.09 24.20
C GLN A 446 -30.08 10.99 23.42
N ARG A 447 -29.39 9.84 23.42
CA ARG A 447 -28.02 9.72 22.92
C ARG A 447 -27.84 8.69 21.79
N TYR A 448 -28.93 8.21 21.17
CA TYR A 448 -28.94 7.24 20.06
C TYR A 448 -28.02 7.58 18.88
N TYR A 449 -27.60 8.84 18.76
CA TYR A 449 -26.78 9.33 17.65
C TYR A 449 -25.40 8.67 17.59
N TRP A 450 -24.86 8.15 18.69
CA TRP A 450 -23.60 7.40 18.63
C TRP A 450 -23.74 6.08 17.88
N ALA A 451 -24.87 5.40 17.99
CA ALA A 451 -25.18 4.21 17.20
C ALA A 451 -25.30 4.57 15.71
N VAL A 452 -26.00 5.69 15.41
CA VAL A 452 -26.14 6.17 14.02
C VAL A 452 -24.79 6.54 13.39
N ILE A 453 -23.94 7.30 14.11
CA ILE A 453 -22.59 7.63 13.66
C ILE A 453 -21.77 6.36 13.44
N ALA A 454 -21.90 5.36 14.33
CA ALA A 454 -21.15 4.11 14.18
C ALA A 454 -21.58 3.34 12.94
N ALA A 455 -22.88 3.21 12.70
CA ALA A 455 -23.43 2.55 11.53
C ALA A 455 -23.07 3.29 10.22
N PHE A 456 -23.25 4.62 10.17
CA PHE A 456 -22.93 5.43 9.00
C PHE A 456 -21.44 5.38 8.60
N VAL A 457 -20.56 5.62 9.57
CA VAL A 457 -19.11 5.65 9.31
C VAL A 457 -18.57 4.29 8.91
N ALA A 458 -19.24 3.18 9.23
CA ALA A 458 -18.84 1.85 8.80
C ALA A 458 -18.76 1.73 7.26
N PHE A 459 -19.62 2.45 6.52
CA PHE A 459 -19.66 2.45 5.05
C PHE A 459 -18.76 3.49 4.39
N THR A 460 -18.21 4.45 5.13
CA THR A 460 -17.31 5.45 4.54
C THR A 460 -15.93 4.86 4.26
N GLY A 461 -15.47 4.92 3.00
CA GLY A 461 -14.14 4.46 2.60
C GLY A 461 -13.91 2.94 2.64
N THR A 462 -14.96 2.13 2.77
CA THR A 462 -14.95 0.68 2.60
C THR A 462 -15.55 0.31 1.25
N ALA A 463 -15.09 -0.78 0.63
CA ALA A 463 -15.59 -1.25 -0.65
C ALA A 463 -16.28 -2.62 -0.53
N THR A 464 -15.86 -3.42 0.44
CA THR A 464 -16.31 -4.81 0.59
C THR A 464 -16.82 -5.08 2.01
N ARG A 465 -17.70 -6.10 2.12
CA ARG A 465 -18.22 -6.54 3.42
C ARG A 465 -17.15 -6.85 4.46
N SER A 466 -16.04 -7.48 4.04
CA SER A 466 -14.94 -7.81 4.96
C SER A 466 -14.24 -6.55 5.49
N GLU A 467 -14.11 -5.52 4.67
CA GLU A 467 -13.56 -4.23 5.11
C GLU A 467 -14.50 -3.54 6.11
N THR A 468 -15.82 -3.59 5.85
CA THR A 468 -16.82 -3.02 6.77
C THR A 468 -16.78 -3.72 8.12
N VAL A 469 -16.73 -5.06 8.15
CA VAL A 469 -16.62 -5.84 9.40
C VAL A 469 -15.34 -5.49 10.17
N ILE A 470 -14.20 -5.46 9.50
CA ILE A 470 -12.91 -5.11 10.13
C ILE A 470 -12.93 -3.68 10.66
N LYS A 471 -13.50 -2.73 9.91
CA LYS A 471 -13.60 -1.32 10.32
C LYS A 471 -14.53 -1.15 11.52
N ALA A 472 -15.67 -1.83 11.52
CA ALA A 472 -16.60 -1.85 12.64
C ALA A 472 -15.94 -2.43 13.91
N GLY A 473 -15.23 -3.56 13.81
CA GLY A 473 -14.45 -4.12 14.91
C GLY A 473 -13.35 -3.19 15.43
N HIS A 474 -12.62 -2.52 14.54
CA HIS A 474 -11.63 -1.51 14.93
C HIS A 474 -12.27 -0.31 15.64
N ARG A 475 -13.52 0.05 15.28
CA ARG A 475 -14.24 1.11 15.94
C ARG A 475 -14.58 0.75 17.39
N VAL A 476 -15.15 -0.42 17.61
CA VAL A 476 -15.48 -0.89 18.97
C VAL A 476 -14.23 -1.01 19.83
N LEU A 477 -13.16 -1.64 19.30
CA LEU A 477 -11.88 -1.78 20.02
C LEU A 477 -11.25 -0.43 20.34
N GLY A 478 -11.24 0.49 19.37
CA GLY A 478 -10.69 1.84 19.56
C GLY A 478 -11.48 2.63 20.60
N THR A 479 -12.82 2.52 20.61
CA THR A 479 -13.69 3.14 21.62
C THR A 479 -13.43 2.56 23.00
N LEU A 480 -13.37 1.23 23.15
CA LEU A 480 -13.10 0.57 24.42
C LEU A 480 -11.76 1.04 25.05
N LEU A 481 -10.69 0.97 24.28
CA LEU A 481 -9.37 1.42 24.76
C LEU A 481 -9.33 2.93 25.01
N GLY A 482 -10.02 3.70 24.15
CA GLY A 482 -10.13 5.15 24.30
C GLY A 482 -10.92 5.60 25.51
N ILE A 483 -11.91 4.85 25.96
CA ILE A 483 -12.65 5.08 27.21
C ILE A 483 -11.73 4.93 28.41
N ILE A 484 -10.96 3.84 28.47
CA ILE A 484 -10.04 3.59 29.58
C ILE A 484 -9.03 4.74 29.71
N ALA A 485 -8.42 5.14 28.60
CA ALA A 485 -7.48 6.26 28.57
C ALA A 485 -8.19 7.62 28.84
N GLY A 486 -9.38 7.81 28.29
CA GLY A 486 -10.19 9.02 28.43
C GLY A 486 -10.61 9.29 29.88
N ILE A 487 -11.04 8.26 30.62
CA ILE A 487 -11.36 8.37 32.05
C ILE A 487 -10.13 8.82 32.84
N GLY A 488 -8.98 8.15 32.64
CA GLY A 488 -7.73 8.53 33.33
C GLY A 488 -7.29 9.96 33.03
N LEU A 489 -7.38 10.39 31.77
CA LEU A 489 -7.04 11.75 31.39
C LEU A 489 -8.05 12.80 31.85
N ALA A 490 -9.35 12.47 31.92
CA ALA A 490 -10.38 13.37 32.41
C ALA A 490 -10.14 13.74 33.88
N HIS A 491 -9.77 12.75 34.71
CA HIS A 491 -9.38 13.02 36.11
C HIS A 491 -8.17 13.97 36.22
N LEU A 492 -7.21 13.89 35.31
CA LEU A 492 -6.05 14.77 35.29
C LEU A 492 -6.37 16.19 34.82
N THR A 493 -7.42 16.35 34.02
CA THR A 493 -7.79 17.63 33.41
C THR A 493 -8.93 18.35 34.13
N THR A 494 -9.55 17.73 35.13
CA THR A 494 -10.59 18.36 35.95
C THR A 494 -10.08 19.67 36.56
N GLY A 495 -10.78 20.76 36.32
CA GLY A 495 -10.37 22.11 36.75
C GLY A 495 -9.30 22.80 35.85
N HIS A 496 -8.78 22.16 34.83
CA HIS A 496 -7.74 22.69 33.92
C HIS A 496 -8.22 22.78 32.46
N SER A 497 -9.08 23.72 32.15
CA SER A 497 -9.71 23.88 30.82
C SER A 497 -8.70 23.98 29.67
N LEU A 498 -7.58 24.70 29.88
CA LEU A 498 -6.54 24.87 28.87
C LEU A 498 -5.82 23.55 28.55
N LEU A 499 -5.62 22.68 29.55
CA LEU A 499 -5.04 21.37 29.36
C LEU A 499 -6.01 20.44 28.61
N ALA A 500 -7.30 20.48 28.92
CA ALA A 500 -8.34 19.74 28.21
C ALA A 500 -8.43 20.15 26.73
N LEU A 501 -8.44 21.47 26.43
CA LEU A 501 -8.39 22.00 25.06
C LEU A 501 -7.12 21.53 24.32
N THR A 502 -5.97 21.59 24.97
CA THR A 502 -4.72 21.12 24.39
C THR A 502 -4.78 19.63 24.05
N LEU A 503 -5.32 18.80 24.96
CA LEU A 503 -5.48 17.37 24.73
C LEU A 503 -6.47 17.06 23.61
N ILE A 504 -7.52 17.84 23.42
CA ILE A 504 -8.44 17.73 22.27
C ILE A 504 -7.67 17.89 20.96
N VAL A 505 -6.90 18.97 20.82
CA VAL A 505 -6.15 19.28 19.61
C VAL A 505 -5.06 18.22 19.36
N VAL A 506 -4.29 17.86 20.38
CA VAL A 506 -3.22 16.86 20.29
C VAL A 506 -3.78 15.49 19.96
N SER A 507 -4.87 15.04 20.62
CA SER A 507 -5.51 13.76 20.34
C SER A 507 -5.96 13.67 18.89
N MET A 508 -6.62 14.69 18.35
CA MET A 508 -7.04 14.69 16.96
C MET A 508 -5.85 14.71 16.00
N SER A 509 -4.82 15.50 16.30
CA SER A 509 -3.60 15.54 15.47
C SER A 509 -2.93 14.17 15.39
N VAL A 510 -2.74 13.50 16.53
CA VAL A 510 -2.17 12.14 16.58
C VAL A 510 -3.11 11.12 15.92
N GLY A 511 -4.42 11.26 16.09
CA GLY A 511 -5.42 10.44 15.41
C GLY A 511 -5.29 10.52 13.89
N PHE A 512 -5.17 11.72 13.31
CA PHE A 512 -4.94 11.92 11.88
C PHE A 512 -3.59 11.38 11.40
N TYR A 513 -2.55 11.44 12.22
CA TYR A 513 -1.25 10.82 11.90
C TYR A 513 -1.34 9.30 11.79
N LEU A 514 -2.06 8.67 12.71
CA LEU A 514 -2.13 7.22 12.85
C LEU A 514 -3.28 6.54 12.10
N VAL A 515 -4.26 7.28 11.58
CA VAL A 515 -5.43 6.69 10.86
C VAL A 515 -5.02 5.81 9.68
N LYS A 516 -3.91 6.14 9.00
CA LYS A 516 -3.37 5.33 7.88
C LYS A 516 -2.67 4.04 8.35
N VAL A 517 -2.30 3.94 9.62
CA VAL A 517 -1.75 2.71 10.22
C VAL A 517 -2.90 1.78 10.59
N SER A 518 -3.85 2.29 11.38
CA SER A 518 -5.09 1.57 11.71
C SER A 518 -6.19 2.57 12.09
N TYR A 519 -7.40 2.29 11.60
CA TYR A 519 -8.59 3.05 11.96
C TYR A 519 -8.88 3.01 13.47
N ALA A 520 -8.49 1.93 14.16
CA ALA A 520 -8.67 1.81 15.62
C ALA A 520 -7.94 2.92 16.39
N TYR A 521 -6.74 3.33 15.94
CA TYR A 521 -6.02 4.45 16.59
C TYR A 521 -6.77 5.78 16.44
N MET A 522 -7.33 6.04 15.26
CA MET A 522 -8.15 7.26 15.07
C MET A 522 -9.31 7.29 16.06
N ILE A 523 -10.05 6.17 16.20
CA ILE A 523 -11.18 6.09 17.11
C ILE A 523 -10.74 6.19 18.58
N PHE A 524 -9.62 5.59 18.94
CA PHE A 524 -9.02 5.74 20.26
C PHE A 524 -8.84 7.23 20.63
N PHE A 525 -8.20 8.00 19.75
CA PHE A 525 -7.97 9.42 19.99
C PHE A 525 -9.24 10.27 19.89
N VAL A 526 -10.17 9.93 19.00
CA VAL A 526 -11.50 10.57 18.96
C VAL A 526 -12.24 10.35 20.28
N THR A 527 -12.12 9.17 20.89
CA THR A 527 -12.78 8.88 22.18
C THR A 527 -12.16 9.68 23.32
N ILE A 528 -10.81 9.84 23.34
CA ILE A 528 -10.14 10.73 24.30
C ILE A 528 -10.62 12.18 24.09
N MET A 529 -10.68 12.66 22.85
CA MET A 529 -11.16 14.01 22.52
C MET A 529 -12.57 14.24 23.06
N VAL A 530 -13.49 13.28 22.85
CA VAL A 530 -14.88 13.41 23.34
C VAL A 530 -14.93 13.36 24.87
N ALA A 531 -14.12 12.54 25.54
CA ALA A 531 -14.01 12.54 27.00
C ALA A 531 -13.58 13.89 27.53
N GLN A 532 -12.56 14.53 26.91
CA GLN A 532 -12.13 15.88 27.27
C GLN A 532 -13.20 16.94 26.97
N MET A 533 -13.97 16.77 25.91
CA MET A 533 -15.09 17.67 25.60
C MET A 533 -16.18 17.59 26.69
N TYR A 534 -16.54 16.39 27.17
CA TYR A 534 -17.47 16.24 28.28
C TYR A 534 -16.92 16.82 29.59
N THR A 535 -15.60 16.72 29.84
CA THR A 535 -14.95 17.38 30.98
C THR A 535 -15.12 18.90 30.92
N LEU A 536 -14.93 19.51 29.74
CA LEU A 536 -15.11 20.97 29.54
C LEU A 536 -16.57 21.41 29.72
N LEU A 537 -17.52 20.57 29.32
CA LEU A 537 -18.97 20.82 29.47
C LEU A 537 -19.48 20.53 30.89
N HIS A 538 -18.62 20.07 31.81
CA HIS A 538 -18.98 19.64 33.16
C HIS A 538 -20.00 18.48 33.20
N GLU A 539 -20.14 17.74 32.11
CA GLU A 539 -21.04 16.58 31.93
C GLU A 539 -20.28 15.24 31.99
N PHE A 540 -19.01 15.24 32.36
CA PHE A 540 -18.24 14.01 32.37
C PHE A 540 -18.75 13.02 33.42
N SER A 541 -19.13 11.81 32.95
CA SER A 541 -19.35 10.64 33.80
C SER A 541 -18.81 9.38 33.12
N ALA A 542 -18.36 8.40 33.89
CA ALA A 542 -17.94 7.11 33.37
C ALA A 542 -19.10 6.35 32.70
N GLU A 543 -20.32 6.52 33.22
CA GLU A 543 -21.54 5.92 32.66
C GLU A 543 -21.83 6.42 31.26
N LEU A 544 -21.64 7.74 31.00
CA LEU A 544 -21.79 8.30 29.64
C LEU A 544 -20.83 7.68 28.63
N LEU A 545 -19.58 7.40 29.06
CA LEU A 545 -18.61 6.75 28.19
C LEU A 545 -18.94 5.27 27.97
N LEU A 546 -19.50 4.57 28.97
CA LEU A 546 -19.97 3.19 28.81
C LEU A 546 -21.17 3.13 27.87
N LEU A 547 -22.17 4.00 28.06
CA LEU A 547 -23.32 4.13 27.15
C LEU A 547 -22.83 4.36 25.69
N ARG A 548 -21.83 5.20 25.50
CA ARG A 548 -21.22 5.40 24.17
C ARG A 548 -20.61 4.10 23.60
N LEU A 549 -20.04 3.23 24.43
CA LEU A 549 -19.51 1.94 23.99
C LEU A 549 -20.64 1.03 23.53
N GLU A 550 -21.72 0.94 24.31
CA GLU A 550 -22.90 0.13 24.01
C GLU A 550 -23.55 0.57 22.70
N GLU A 551 -23.80 1.85 22.53
CA GLU A 551 -24.35 2.40 21.28
C GLU A 551 -23.41 2.23 20.10
N THR A 552 -22.11 2.44 20.30
CA THR A 552 -21.12 2.23 19.23
C THR A 552 -21.08 0.76 18.82
N ALA A 553 -21.17 -0.17 19.77
CA ALA A 553 -21.21 -1.61 19.49
C ALA A 553 -22.51 -2.00 18.77
N ALA A 554 -23.65 -1.50 19.23
CA ALA A 554 -24.95 -1.71 18.58
C ALA A 554 -24.97 -1.16 17.14
N GLY A 555 -24.53 0.08 16.93
CA GLY A 555 -24.44 0.67 15.60
C GLY A 555 -23.46 -0.05 14.68
N ALA A 556 -22.32 -0.51 15.23
CA ALA A 556 -21.37 -1.33 14.50
C ALA A 556 -21.97 -2.68 14.07
N LEU A 557 -22.74 -3.33 14.95
CA LEU A 557 -23.44 -4.58 14.65
C LEU A 557 -24.49 -4.39 13.56
N VAL A 558 -25.31 -3.34 13.66
CA VAL A 558 -26.30 -2.96 12.63
C VAL A 558 -25.59 -2.73 11.29
N GLY A 559 -24.51 -1.97 11.26
CA GLY A 559 -23.71 -1.74 10.05
C GLY A 559 -23.15 -3.05 9.46
N ILE A 560 -22.67 -3.97 10.27
CA ILE A 560 -22.23 -5.30 9.84
C ILE A 560 -23.41 -6.09 9.23
N LEU A 561 -24.55 -6.18 9.92
CA LEU A 561 -25.72 -6.91 9.44
C LEU A 561 -26.21 -6.38 8.09
N VAL A 562 -26.35 -5.05 7.96
CA VAL A 562 -26.75 -4.43 6.70
C VAL A 562 -25.72 -4.72 5.60
N SER A 563 -24.42 -4.65 5.87
CA SER A 563 -23.38 -4.95 4.88
C SER A 563 -23.34 -6.42 4.42
N LEU A 564 -23.82 -7.34 5.26
CA LEU A 564 -23.89 -8.76 4.96
C LEU A 564 -25.17 -9.15 4.22
N LEU A 565 -26.31 -8.55 4.58
CA LEU A 565 -27.64 -8.93 4.14
C LEU A 565 -28.13 -8.06 2.97
N PHE A 566 -27.82 -6.76 2.99
CA PHE A 566 -28.35 -5.80 2.01
C PHE A 566 -27.30 -5.44 0.96
N LEU A 567 -27.52 -5.85 -0.31
CA LEU A 567 -26.67 -5.57 -1.47
C LEU A 567 -25.16 -5.85 -1.24
N PRO A 568 -24.77 -7.04 -0.74
CA PRO A 568 -23.41 -7.32 -0.36
C PRO A 568 -22.44 -7.26 -1.55
N THR A 569 -21.33 -6.51 -1.38
CA THR A 569 -20.20 -6.56 -2.31
C THR A 569 -19.24 -7.64 -1.82
N SER A 570 -19.10 -8.71 -2.61
CA SER A 570 -18.24 -9.83 -2.25
C SER A 570 -16.76 -9.45 -2.36
N THR A 571 -16.00 -9.65 -1.30
CA THR A 571 -14.55 -9.45 -1.32
C THR A 571 -13.86 -10.37 -2.33
N ARG A 572 -14.39 -11.58 -2.54
CA ARG A 572 -13.84 -12.54 -3.53
C ARG A 572 -14.03 -12.04 -4.96
N ASP A 573 -15.19 -11.46 -5.26
CA ASP A 573 -15.48 -10.94 -6.60
C ASP A 573 -14.62 -9.73 -6.90
N THR A 574 -14.42 -8.85 -5.90
CA THR A 574 -13.53 -7.70 -6.04
C THR A 574 -12.07 -8.15 -6.23
N VAL A 575 -11.62 -9.21 -5.54
CA VAL A 575 -10.27 -9.79 -5.76
C VAL A 575 -10.17 -10.42 -7.14
N ASN A 576 -11.22 -11.11 -7.63
CA ASN A 576 -11.22 -11.69 -8.97
C ASN A 576 -11.21 -10.61 -10.05
N SER A 577 -11.97 -9.51 -9.89
CA SER A 577 -11.93 -8.36 -10.78
C SER A 577 -10.53 -7.72 -10.82
N ALA A 578 -9.95 -7.44 -9.65
CA ALA A 578 -8.59 -6.90 -9.56
C ALA A 578 -7.53 -7.83 -10.17
N ARG A 579 -7.73 -9.14 -10.08
CA ARG A 579 -6.88 -10.13 -10.75
C ARG A 579 -7.03 -10.03 -12.27
N ALA A 580 -8.25 -9.95 -12.78
CA ALA A 580 -8.50 -9.81 -14.21
C ALA A 580 -7.86 -8.53 -14.76
N GLU A 581 -7.98 -7.42 -14.04
CA GLU A 581 -7.31 -6.16 -14.40
C GLU A 581 -5.78 -6.30 -14.42
N LEU A 582 -5.19 -7.03 -13.47
CA LEU A 582 -3.74 -7.30 -13.47
C LEU A 582 -3.32 -8.11 -14.69
N PHE A 583 -4.09 -9.16 -15.05
CA PHE A 583 -3.78 -9.96 -16.25
C PHE A 583 -3.98 -9.15 -17.53
N GLY A 584 -5.02 -8.29 -17.61
CA GLY A 584 -5.20 -7.35 -18.71
C GLY A 584 -3.97 -6.46 -18.91
N ALA A 585 -3.49 -5.84 -17.83
CA ALA A 585 -2.28 -5.00 -17.87
C ALA A 585 -1.01 -5.82 -18.23
N LEU A 586 -0.92 -7.08 -17.82
CA LEU A 586 0.17 -7.98 -18.23
C LEU A 586 0.10 -8.32 -19.72
N THR A 587 -1.11 -8.53 -20.26
CA THR A 587 -1.34 -8.75 -21.69
C THR A 587 -0.85 -7.55 -22.50
N GLU A 588 -1.30 -6.35 -22.15
CA GLU A 588 -0.89 -5.11 -22.82
C GLU A 588 0.64 -4.89 -22.76
N LEU A 589 1.24 -5.14 -21.59
CA LEU A 589 2.70 -5.03 -21.44
C LEU A 589 3.45 -6.02 -22.33
N LEU A 590 3.00 -7.28 -22.40
CA LEU A 590 3.65 -8.32 -23.22
C LEU A 590 3.48 -8.04 -24.72
N GLU A 591 2.34 -7.51 -25.15
CA GLU A 591 2.13 -7.03 -26.52
C GLU A 591 3.04 -5.84 -26.86
N GLY A 592 3.14 -4.86 -25.97
CA GLY A 592 4.06 -3.75 -26.13
C GLY A 592 5.53 -4.18 -26.18
N VAL A 593 5.92 -5.17 -25.37
CA VAL A 593 7.27 -5.79 -25.44
C VAL A 593 7.50 -6.51 -26.76
N ALA A 594 6.49 -7.23 -27.28
CA ALA A 594 6.59 -7.90 -28.57
C ALA A 594 6.81 -6.89 -29.72
N LEU A 595 6.01 -5.81 -29.75
CA LEU A 595 6.18 -4.71 -30.71
C LEU A 595 7.58 -4.10 -30.65
N ARG A 596 8.14 -3.93 -29.43
CA ARG A 596 9.51 -3.43 -29.26
C ARG A 596 10.56 -4.41 -29.80
N PHE A 597 10.42 -5.73 -29.61
CA PHE A 597 11.30 -6.70 -30.23
C PHE A 597 11.26 -6.64 -31.77
N GLU A 598 10.14 -6.29 -32.36
CA GLU A 598 9.99 -6.09 -33.81
C GLU A 598 10.58 -4.78 -34.32
N GLY A 599 10.89 -3.85 -33.42
CA GLY A 599 11.52 -2.58 -33.78
C GLY A 599 10.55 -1.39 -33.85
N ALA A 600 9.31 -1.53 -33.35
CA ALA A 600 8.35 -0.42 -33.28
C ALA A 600 8.92 0.78 -32.49
N ALA A 601 8.53 1.98 -32.88
CA ALA A 601 8.95 3.22 -32.20
C ALA A 601 8.44 3.26 -30.74
N VAL A 602 9.11 4.02 -29.87
CA VAL A 602 8.69 4.19 -28.46
C VAL A 602 7.35 4.90 -28.36
N GLU A 603 7.00 5.69 -29.36
CA GLU A 603 5.77 6.48 -29.42
C GLU A 603 4.54 5.61 -29.68
N ASP A 604 4.71 4.49 -30.39
CA ASP A 604 3.64 3.54 -30.69
C ASP A 604 3.33 2.60 -29.51
N ALA A 605 4.29 2.36 -28.64
CA ALA A 605 4.13 1.58 -27.43
C ALA A 605 5.08 2.12 -26.35
N ASP A 606 4.56 2.81 -25.32
CA ASP A 606 5.34 3.21 -24.14
C ASP A 606 5.36 2.05 -23.12
N PRO A 607 6.30 1.09 -23.25
CA PRO A 607 6.35 -0.07 -22.37
C PRO A 607 6.72 0.31 -20.92
N ASP A 608 7.33 1.48 -20.71
CA ASP A 608 7.58 1.99 -19.36
C ASP A 608 6.28 2.41 -18.69
N ALA A 609 5.31 2.97 -19.42
CA ALA A 609 3.97 3.28 -18.93
C ALA A 609 3.19 2.01 -18.62
N LEU A 610 3.19 1.03 -19.52
CA LEU A 610 2.55 -0.27 -19.34
C LEU A 610 3.13 -1.02 -18.13
N ALA A 611 4.45 -0.96 -17.91
CA ALA A 611 5.08 -1.53 -16.73
C ALA A 611 4.59 -0.88 -15.42
N ARG A 612 4.34 0.43 -15.42
CA ARG A 612 3.76 1.15 -14.28
C ARG A 612 2.30 0.79 -14.05
N GLU A 613 1.53 0.58 -15.10
CA GLU A 613 0.16 0.09 -14.98
C GLU A 613 0.12 -1.30 -14.34
N VAL A 614 1.01 -2.21 -14.70
CA VAL A 614 1.16 -3.51 -14.01
C VAL A 614 1.47 -3.32 -12.52
N ASP A 615 2.37 -2.40 -12.14
CA ASP A 615 2.65 -2.07 -10.74
C ASP A 615 1.40 -1.56 -10.01
N HIS A 616 0.62 -0.70 -10.67
CA HIS A 616 -0.62 -0.16 -10.13
C HIS A 616 -1.65 -1.28 -9.89
N ARG A 617 -1.90 -2.15 -10.89
CA ARG A 617 -2.86 -3.25 -10.79
C ARG A 617 -2.44 -4.29 -9.75
N LEU A 618 -1.14 -4.60 -9.66
CA LEU A 618 -0.62 -5.48 -8.62
C LEU A 618 -0.84 -4.89 -7.20
N ARG A 619 -0.61 -3.60 -7.03
CA ARG A 619 -0.90 -2.90 -5.77
C ARG A 619 -2.39 -2.94 -5.45
N ALA A 620 -3.25 -2.66 -6.42
CA ALA A 620 -4.69 -2.69 -6.28
C ALA A 620 -5.18 -4.07 -5.83
N LEU A 621 -4.69 -5.14 -6.47
CA LEU A 621 -4.97 -6.53 -6.07
C LEU A 621 -4.50 -6.82 -4.63
N ALA A 622 -3.28 -6.42 -4.27
CA ALA A 622 -2.75 -6.63 -2.92
C ALA A 622 -3.57 -5.89 -1.85
N LEU A 623 -4.07 -4.70 -2.13
CA LEU A 623 -4.95 -3.93 -1.24
C LEU A 623 -6.28 -4.64 -1.00
N VAL A 624 -6.97 -5.04 -2.06
CA VAL A 624 -8.29 -5.69 -1.97
C VAL A 624 -8.19 -7.08 -1.35
N ALA A 625 -7.08 -7.79 -1.58
CA ALA A 625 -6.83 -9.10 -0.99
C ALA A 625 -6.43 -9.04 0.50
N ARG A 626 -6.02 -7.88 1.02
CA ARG A 626 -5.53 -7.71 2.39
C ARG A 626 -6.48 -8.25 3.47
N PRO A 627 -7.80 -8.04 3.44
CA PRO A 627 -8.73 -8.62 4.42
C PRO A 627 -8.67 -10.15 4.45
N LEU A 628 -8.54 -10.79 3.29
CA LEU A 628 -8.52 -12.25 3.16
C LEU A 628 -7.18 -12.88 3.55
N THR A 629 -6.11 -12.09 3.65
CA THR A 629 -4.79 -12.56 4.08
C THR A 629 -4.61 -12.58 5.60
N ARG A 630 -5.61 -12.11 6.37
CA ARG A 630 -5.63 -12.12 7.84
C ARG A 630 -6.33 -13.36 8.37
N PRO A 631 -5.90 -13.94 9.51
CA PRO A 631 -6.49 -15.16 10.07
C PRO A 631 -7.90 -14.98 10.66
N LEU A 632 -8.40 -13.74 10.76
CA LEU A 632 -9.68 -13.40 11.39
C LEU A 632 -10.94 -13.72 10.55
N VAL A 633 -10.79 -14.12 9.29
CA VAL A 633 -11.92 -14.43 8.41
C VAL A 633 -12.12 -15.94 8.39
N TRP A 634 -13.19 -16.42 9.04
CA TRP A 634 -13.59 -17.82 9.07
C TRP A 634 -13.70 -18.40 7.65
N ARG A 635 -13.14 -19.58 7.42
CA ARG A 635 -13.13 -20.34 6.15
C ARG A 635 -12.17 -19.85 5.06
N ASN A 636 -11.19 -19.01 5.35
CA ASN A 636 -10.14 -18.68 4.39
C ASN A 636 -8.83 -19.39 4.74
N ASN A 637 -8.08 -19.77 3.71
CA ASN A 637 -6.68 -20.20 3.85
C ASN A 637 -5.75 -19.01 3.56
N PRO A 638 -5.33 -18.23 4.59
CA PRO A 638 -4.53 -17.01 4.37
C PRO A 638 -3.13 -17.30 3.81
N SER A 639 -2.62 -18.50 4.04
CA SER A 639 -1.29 -18.93 3.54
C SER A 639 -1.34 -19.13 2.03
N TYR A 640 -2.37 -19.80 1.53
CA TYR A 640 -2.58 -20.02 0.11
C TYR A 640 -2.71 -18.71 -0.68
N LEU A 641 -3.57 -17.78 -0.22
CA LEU A 641 -3.74 -16.50 -0.88
C LEU A 641 -2.44 -15.66 -0.88
N ARG A 642 -1.70 -15.67 0.23
CA ARG A 642 -0.39 -15.01 0.31
C ARG A 642 0.62 -15.59 -0.68
N GLU A 643 0.62 -16.91 -0.87
CA GLU A 643 1.49 -17.56 -1.84
C GLU A 643 1.10 -17.19 -3.28
N ARG A 644 -0.20 -17.21 -3.60
CA ARG A 644 -0.70 -16.77 -4.93
C ARG A 644 -0.33 -15.30 -5.23
N LEU A 645 -0.45 -14.41 -4.26
CA LEU A 645 -0.01 -13.02 -4.43
C LEU A 645 1.50 -12.90 -4.71
N ARG A 646 2.31 -13.80 -4.14
CA ARG A 646 3.75 -13.87 -4.44
C ARG A 646 4.02 -14.30 -5.87
N VAL A 647 3.25 -15.28 -6.38
CA VAL A 647 3.37 -15.74 -7.77
C VAL A 647 2.96 -14.62 -8.73
N TYR A 648 1.86 -13.89 -8.47
CA TYR A 648 1.48 -12.71 -9.27
C TYR A 648 2.56 -11.62 -9.26
N ALA A 649 3.13 -11.34 -8.10
CA ALA A 649 4.22 -10.37 -7.99
C ALA A 649 5.48 -10.85 -8.75
N ALA A 650 5.75 -12.14 -8.76
CA ALA A 650 6.86 -12.72 -9.53
C ALA A 650 6.60 -12.62 -11.04
N ALA A 651 5.40 -12.95 -11.52
CA ALA A 651 5.00 -12.82 -12.93
C ALA A 651 5.10 -11.36 -13.39
N ALA A 652 4.52 -10.43 -12.64
CA ALA A 652 4.60 -8.99 -12.91
C ALA A 652 6.06 -8.48 -13.00
N ARG A 653 6.92 -8.94 -12.09
CA ARG A 653 8.34 -8.59 -12.12
C ARG A 653 9.03 -9.12 -13.38
N ARG A 654 8.79 -10.39 -13.76
CA ARG A 654 9.40 -10.99 -14.95
C ARG A 654 8.97 -10.27 -16.24
N ALA A 655 7.69 -9.93 -16.35
CA ALA A 655 7.17 -9.15 -17.46
C ALA A 655 7.84 -7.76 -17.55
N ARG A 656 7.96 -7.04 -16.43
CA ARG A 656 8.60 -5.71 -16.39
C ARG A 656 10.09 -5.74 -16.74
N VAL A 657 10.80 -6.81 -16.37
CA VAL A 657 12.23 -6.97 -16.72
C VAL A 657 12.43 -7.07 -18.24
N LEU A 658 11.43 -7.50 -18.99
CA LEU A 658 11.49 -7.56 -20.46
C LEU A 658 11.58 -6.16 -21.10
N VAL A 659 11.04 -5.11 -20.47
CA VAL A 659 11.00 -3.75 -21.01
C VAL A 659 12.39 -3.21 -21.35
N PRO A 660 13.36 -3.10 -20.42
CA PRO A 660 14.69 -2.64 -20.74
C PRO A 660 15.44 -3.62 -21.68
N LEU A 661 15.12 -4.93 -21.62
CA LEU A 661 15.75 -5.94 -22.46
C LEU A 661 15.27 -5.86 -23.92
N ALA A 662 13.98 -5.58 -24.16
CA ALA A 662 13.46 -5.35 -25.51
C ALA A 662 14.03 -4.08 -26.11
N SER A 663 14.12 -2.99 -25.33
CA SER A 663 14.76 -1.75 -25.76
C SER A 663 16.25 -1.92 -26.08
N ALA A 664 16.96 -2.73 -25.30
CA ALA A 664 18.36 -3.05 -25.58
C ALA A 664 18.52 -3.92 -26.83
N ALA A 665 17.62 -4.86 -27.08
CA ALA A 665 17.68 -5.72 -28.26
C ALA A 665 17.52 -4.96 -29.58
N THR A 666 16.80 -3.84 -29.58
CA THR A 666 16.67 -2.97 -30.78
C THR A 666 17.86 -2.04 -30.98
N SER A 667 18.58 -1.67 -29.92
CA SER A 667 19.75 -0.79 -29.97
C SER A 667 21.07 -1.55 -30.23
N THR A 668 21.08 -2.88 -30.04
CA THR A 668 22.22 -3.76 -30.30
C THR A 668 22.02 -4.49 -31.63
N ALA A 669 23.12 -4.99 -32.25
CA ALA A 669 23.07 -5.83 -33.44
C ALA A 669 22.48 -7.23 -33.17
N THR A 670 21.30 -7.29 -32.49
CA THR A 670 20.59 -8.55 -32.29
C THR A 670 19.98 -8.99 -33.63
N PRO A 671 20.25 -10.21 -34.12
CA PRO A 671 19.75 -10.69 -35.39
C PRO A 671 18.22 -10.64 -35.50
N THR A 672 17.74 -10.28 -36.68
CA THR A 672 16.28 -10.12 -36.96
C THR A 672 15.48 -11.41 -36.67
N PRO A 673 15.91 -12.61 -37.09
CA PRO A 673 15.18 -13.84 -36.81
C PRO A 673 15.06 -14.13 -35.29
N LEU A 674 16.10 -13.85 -34.54
CA LEU A 674 16.10 -14.04 -33.09
C LEU A 674 15.11 -13.08 -32.40
N ARG A 675 15.03 -11.81 -32.84
CA ARG A 675 14.04 -10.85 -32.36
C ARG A 675 12.61 -11.26 -32.67
N ALA A 676 12.39 -11.82 -33.89
CA ALA A 676 11.06 -12.31 -34.29
C ALA A 676 10.57 -13.47 -33.40
N HIS A 677 11.44 -14.42 -33.04
CA HIS A 677 11.10 -15.51 -32.12
C HIS A 677 10.80 -15.01 -30.70
N LEU A 678 11.56 -14.01 -30.20
CA LEU A 678 11.29 -13.38 -28.90
C LEU A 678 9.96 -12.62 -28.91
N ALA A 679 9.63 -11.93 -29.98
CA ALA A 679 8.35 -11.26 -30.16
C ALA A 679 7.20 -12.28 -30.20
N ALA A 680 7.34 -13.38 -30.95
CA ALA A 680 6.36 -14.45 -31.02
C ALA A 680 6.12 -15.09 -29.64
N ALA A 681 7.17 -15.34 -28.87
CA ALA A 681 7.06 -15.84 -27.49
C ALA A 681 6.31 -14.85 -26.58
N ALA A 682 6.61 -13.57 -26.66
CA ALA A 682 5.93 -12.53 -25.87
C ALA A 682 4.43 -12.44 -26.23
N ARG A 683 4.07 -12.53 -27.52
CA ARG A 683 2.67 -12.58 -27.98
C ARG A 683 1.92 -13.83 -27.50
N ALA A 684 2.56 -15.00 -27.57
CA ALA A 684 1.96 -16.24 -27.07
C ALA A 684 1.72 -16.17 -25.55
N LEU A 685 2.61 -15.56 -24.78
CA LEU A 685 2.41 -15.31 -23.36
C LEU A 685 1.31 -14.25 -23.11
N ALA A 686 1.18 -13.24 -23.97
CA ALA A 686 0.08 -12.28 -23.92
C ALA A 686 -1.27 -12.97 -24.17
N ALA A 687 -1.35 -13.90 -25.14
CA ALA A 687 -2.54 -14.72 -25.37
C ALA A 687 -2.89 -15.55 -24.13
N ALA A 688 -1.91 -16.24 -23.52
CA ALA A 688 -2.12 -17.02 -22.30
C ALA A 688 -2.65 -16.16 -21.14
N THR A 689 -2.14 -14.93 -20.98
CA THR A 689 -2.65 -14.00 -19.93
C THR A 689 -4.07 -13.53 -20.23
N ARG A 690 -4.42 -13.31 -21.49
CA ARG A 690 -5.77 -12.94 -21.93
C ARG A 690 -6.77 -14.07 -21.64
N ASP A 691 -6.41 -15.30 -21.96
CA ASP A 691 -7.26 -16.48 -21.71
C ASP A 691 -7.48 -16.70 -20.22
N LEU A 692 -6.46 -16.46 -19.36
CA LEU A 692 -6.58 -16.47 -17.90
C LEU A 692 -7.51 -15.36 -17.37
N THR A 693 -7.74 -14.29 -18.13
CA THR A 693 -8.65 -13.19 -17.79
C THR A 693 -10.11 -13.57 -18.08
N SER A 694 -10.36 -14.27 -19.17
CA SER A 694 -11.71 -14.57 -19.69
C SER A 694 -12.55 -15.45 -18.75
N HIS A 695 -11.92 -16.17 -17.83
CA HIS A 695 -12.57 -17.15 -16.95
C HIS A 695 -12.36 -16.88 -15.45
N PRO A 696 -12.83 -15.72 -14.90
CA PRO A 696 -12.56 -15.35 -13.51
C PRO A 696 -13.23 -16.28 -12.48
N ASP A 697 -14.32 -16.97 -12.85
CA ASP A 697 -15.21 -17.68 -11.92
C ASP A 697 -15.09 -19.21 -11.93
N ARG A 698 -14.42 -19.77 -12.90
CA ARG A 698 -14.23 -21.23 -12.92
C ARG A 698 -13.01 -21.58 -12.06
N ALA A 699 -13.19 -22.55 -11.18
CA ALA A 699 -12.10 -23.33 -10.62
C ALA A 699 -11.38 -23.97 -11.81
N VAL A 700 -10.43 -23.29 -12.38
CA VAL A 700 -9.92 -23.55 -13.71
C VAL A 700 -8.98 -24.72 -13.63
N VAL A 701 -9.43 -25.79 -14.12
CA VAL A 701 -8.62 -26.66 -15.00
C VAL A 701 -8.17 -25.75 -16.15
N ALA A 702 -6.88 -25.63 -16.41
CA ALA A 702 -6.35 -24.84 -17.52
C ALA A 702 -7.16 -25.14 -18.76
N THR A 703 -7.81 -24.12 -19.34
CA THR A 703 -8.54 -24.32 -20.59
C THR A 703 -7.54 -24.80 -21.62
N ASP A 704 -7.97 -25.59 -22.58
CA ASP A 704 -7.08 -26.06 -23.65
C ASP A 704 -6.45 -24.87 -24.40
N GLU A 705 -7.12 -23.71 -24.41
CA GLU A 705 -6.63 -22.44 -24.94
C GLU A 705 -5.36 -21.95 -24.21
N VAL A 706 -5.37 -21.92 -22.87
CA VAL A 706 -4.19 -21.52 -22.07
C VAL A 706 -3.02 -22.47 -22.31
N ARG A 707 -3.30 -23.79 -22.36
CA ARG A 707 -2.25 -24.80 -22.64
C ARG A 707 -1.68 -24.64 -24.03
N THR A 708 -2.51 -24.36 -25.01
CA THR A 708 -2.10 -24.12 -26.41
C THR A 708 -1.22 -22.88 -26.50
N SER A 709 -1.63 -21.76 -25.89
CA SER A 709 -0.86 -20.51 -25.85
C SER A 709 0.49 -20.68 -25.14
N LEU A 710 0.54 -21.43 -24.04
CA LEU A 710 1.79 -21.73 -23.32
C LEU A 710 2.69 -22.69 -24.11
N ALA A 711 2.13 -23.67 -24.83
CA ALA A 711 2.88 -24.55 -25.72
C ALA A 711 3.50 -23.78 -26.90
N ALA A 712 2.75 -22.84 -27.50
CA ALA A 712 3.25 -21.95 -28.54
C ALA A 712 4.39 -21.06 -28.03
N ALA A 713 4.27 -20.52 -26.81
CA ALA A 713 5.33 -19.76 -26.17
C ALA A 713 6.60 -20.58 -25.99
N ARG A 714 6.48 -21.82 -25.49
CA ARG A 714 7.64 -22.74 -25.33
C ARG A 714 8.28 -23.12 -26.66
N ALA A 715 7.47 -23.31 -27.72
CA ALA A 715 7.98 -23.57 -29.06
C ALA A 715 8.80 -22.38 -29.60
N SER A 716 8.27 -21.18 -29.49
CA SER A 716 8.96 -19.93 -29.91
C SER A 716 10.24 -19.69 -29.11
N LEU A 717 10.26 -20.02 -27.82
CA LEU A 717 11.47 -19.89 -26.99
C LEU A 717 12.56 -20.90 -27.39
N ARG A 718 12.18 -22.14 -27.72
CA ARG A 718 13.12 -23.13 -28.25
C ARG A 718 13.70 -22.71 -29.59
N ALA A 719 12.88 -22.21 -30.53
CA ALA A 719 13.34 -21.66 -31.79
C ALA A 719 14.31 -20.48 -31.60
N ALA A 720 14.05 -19.60 -30.62
CA ALA A 720 14.97 -18.53 -30.26
C ALA A 720 16.32 -19.04 -29.70
N GLU A 721 16.32 -20.12 -28.93
CA GLU A 721 17.55 -20.75 -28.44
C GLU A 721 18.34 -21.41 -29.58
N GLU A 722 17.69 -22.07 -30.51
CA GLU A 722 18.28 -22.68 -31.70
C GLU A 722 18.89 -21.61 -32.61
N ALA A 723 18.16 -20.53 -32.90
CA ALA A 723 18.66 -19.40 -33.66
C ALA A 723 19.89 -18.74 -33.01
N ALA A 724 19.87 -18.58 -31.68
CA ALA A 724 21.03 -18.04 -30.97
C ALA A 724 22.26 -18.94 -31.05
N ARG A 725 22.08 -20.26 -31.05
CA ARG A 725 23.17 -21.24 -31.23
C ARG A 725 23.70 -21.25 -32.65
N ALA A 726 22.81 -21.22 -33.66
CA ALA A 726 23.21 -21.24 -35.08
C ALA A 726 24.07 -20.02 -35.46
N GLU A 727 23.76 -18.86 -34.90
CA GLU A 727 24.50 -17.61 -35.14
C GLU A 727 25.75 -17.45 -34.27
N SER A 728 26.13 -18.48 -33.45
CA SER A 728 27.20 -18.37 -32.43
C SER A 728 27.04 -17.14 -31.52
N ALA A 729 25.83 -16.64 -31.42
CA ALA A 729 25.49 -15.45 -30.65
C ALA A 729 25.33 -15.83 -29.18
N ARG A 730 25.71 -14.91 -28.29
CA ARG A 730 25.42 -15.07 -26.86
C ARG A 730 23.91 -15.10 -26.62
N ALA A 731 23.42 -16.14 -25.94
CA ALA A 731 21.99 -16.28 -25.65
C ALA A 731 21.40 -14.95 -25.12
N PRO A 732 20.29 -14.44 -25.73
CA PRO A 732 19.69 -13.18 -25.31
C PRO A 732 19.28 -13.20 -23.85
N ARG A 733 19.55 -12.09 -23.16
CA ARG A 733 19.17 -11.94 -21.75
C ARG A 733 17.65 -12.01 -21.52
N ALA A 734 16.84 -11.82 -22.57
CA ALA A 734 15.40 -11.89 -22.55
C ALA A 734 14.84 -13.32 -22.45
N LEU A 735 15.58 -14.36 -22.90
CA LEU A 735 15.13 -15.75 -22.86
C LEU A 735 14.76 -16.22 -21.46
N LEU A 736 15.65 -16.03 -20.50
CA LEU A 736 15.43 -16.51 -19.12
C LEU A 736 14.17 -15.89 -18.46
N PRO A 737 13.92 -14.58 -18.50
CA PRO A 737 12.67 -14.00 -18.00
C PRO A 737 11.42 -14.54 -18.70
N LEU A 738 11.45 -14.77 -20.01
CA LEU A 738 10.33 -15.32 -20.78
C LEU A 738 10.05 -16.78 -20.39
N HIS A 739 11.06 -17.63 -20.26
CA HIS A 739 10.89 -19.00 -19.75
C HIS A 739 10.28 -19.02 -18.36
N HIS A 740 10.84 -18.24 -17.43
CA HIS A 740 10.30 -18.17 -16.07
C HIS A 740 8.87 -17.61 -16.03
N LEU A 741 8.51 -16.69 -16.93
CA LEU A 741 7.14 -16.18 -17.03
C LEU A 741 6.20 -17.27 -17.53
N CYS A 742 6.62 -18.06 -18.53
CA CYS A 742 5.87 -19.21 -19.03
C CYS A 742 5.58 -20.22 -17.91
N ASP A 743 6.59 -20.58 -17.12
CA ASP A 743 6.43 -21.52 -16.00
C ASP A 743 5.49 -20.96 -14.91
N LEU A 744 5.63 -19.67 -14.57
CA LEU A 744 4.73 -19.03 -13.61
C LEU A 744 3.29 -18.96 -14.08
N LEU A 745 3.04 -18.72 -15.36
CA LEU A 745 1.69 -18.72 -15.94
C LEU A 745 1.10 -20.15 -15.98
N ASP A 746 1.90 -21.16 -16.23
CA ASP A 746 1.50 -22.56 -16.13
C ASP A 746 1.11 -22.96 -14.70
N ASP A 747 1.91 -22.59 -13.71
CA ASP A 747 1.59 -22.76 -12.28
C ASP A 747 0.28 -22.03 -11.91
N LEU A 748 0.04 -20.84 -12.48
CA LEU A 748 -1.19 -20.09 -12.28
C LEU A 748 -2.41 -20.70 -12.94
N ALA A 749 -2.24 -21.35 -14.10
CA ALA A 749 -3.28 -22.01 -14.83
C ALA A 749 -3.76 -23.30 -14.13
N THR A 750 -2.89 -23.99 -13.40
CA THR A 750 -3.18 -25.27 -12.73
C THR A 750 -3.88 -25.16 -11.39
N ALA A 751 -3.90 -23.99 -10.74
CA ALA A 751 -4.46 -23.83 -9.41
C ALA A 751 -5.36 -22.59 -9.27
N PRO A 752 -6.62 -22.72 -8.77
CA PRO A 752 -7.55 -21.60 -8.61
C PRO A 752 -7.10 -20.62 -7.54
N LEU A 753 -7.43 -19.31 -7.70
CA LEU A 753 -7.09 -18.26 -6.74
C LEU A 753 -7.74 -18.46 -5.36
N LEU A 754 -8.99 -18.90 -5.36
CA LEU A 754 -9.82 -19.08 -4.16
C LEU A 754 -10.46 -20.47 -4.18
N GLN A 755 -9.97 -21.38 -3.39
CA GLN A 755 -10.58 -22.70 -3.20
C GLN A 755 -11.77 -22.62 -2.23
N ARG A 756 -12.84 -23.39 -2.53
CA ARG A 756 -13.91 -23.64 -1.57
C ARG A 756 -13.45 -24.73 -0.59
N GLY A 757 -12.94 -24.28 0.57
CA GLY A 757 -12.93 -25.06 1.82
C GLY A 757 -12.30 -26.47 1.83
N GLY A 758 -11.14 -26.69 1.16
CA GLY A 758 -10.35 -27.90 1.32
C GLY A 758 -8.87 -27.56 1.62
N PRO A 759 -8.06 -28.48 2.19
CA PRO A 759 -6.63 -28.28 2.25
C PRO A 759 -6.08 -28.25 0.82
N GLY A 760 -5.63 -27.05 0.40
CA GLY A 760 -5.11 -26.85 -0.95
C GLY A 760 -3.81 -27.66 -1.16
N PRO A 761 -3.53 -28.09 -2.41
CA PRO A 761 -2.26 -28.71 -2.72
C PRO A 761 -1.12 -27.73 -2.39
N VAL A 762 -0.08 -28.25 -1.76
CA VAL A 762 1.16 -27.52 -1.55
C VAL A 762 1.78 -27.29 -2.93
N VAL A 763 1.70 -26.08 -3.45
CA VAL A 763 2.39 -25.70 -4.69
C VAL A 763 3.88 -25.68 -4.37
N THR A 764 4.55 -26.78 -4.64
CA THR A 764 6.02 -26.84 -4.68
C THR A 764 6.45 -26.15 -5.96
N VAL A 765 6.95 -24.93 -5.88
CA VAL A 765 7.67 -24.31 -7.00
C VAL A 765 8.90 -25.18 -7.27
N ARG A 766 8.78 -26.06 -8.25
CA ARG A 766 9.94 -26.82 -8.78
C ARG A 766 10.87 -25.80 -9.42
N GLY A 767 11.90 -25.43 -8.68
CA GLY A 767 13.05 -24.78 -9.26
C GLY A 767 13.76 -25.82 -10.12
N THR A 768 13.50 -25.85 -11.42
CA THR A 768 14.33 -26.59 -12.37
C THR A 768 15.70 -25.94 -12.39
N VAL A 769 16.61 -26.49 -11.61
CA VAL A 769 18.04 -26.37 -11.88
C VAL A 769 18.29 -27.21 -13.14
N SER A 770 18.45 -26.56 -14.28
CA SER A 770 18.92 -27.17 -15.51
C SER A 770 20.33 -27.72 -15.26
N GLY A 771 20.37 -29.00 -14.93
CA GLY A 771 21.57 -29.80 -14.96
C GLY A 771 21.84 -30.24 -16.40
N ALA A 772 23.04 -29.94 -16.89
CA ALA A 772 23.56 -30.47 -18.16
C ALA A 772 23.55 -32.01 -18.17
N PRO A 773 23.34 -32.64 -19.33
CA PRO A 773 23.41 -34.09 -19.45
C PRO A 773 24.87 -34.55 -19.40
N THR A 774 25.20 -35.35 -18.41
CA THR A 774 26.38 -36.22 -18.46
C THR A 774 25.94 -37.57 -18.99
N ALA A 775 26.61 -37.99 -20.05
CA ALA A 775 26.48 -39.28 -20.70
C ALA A 775 27.03 -40.44 -19.83
N GLU A 776 26.46 -41.61 -20.06
CA GLU A 776 27.00 -42.98 -19.84
C GLU A 776 27.34 -43.49 -18.45
N ALA A 777 26.51 -44.43 -17.97
CA ALA A 777 26.95 -45.78 -17.74
C ALA A 777 25.73 -46.72 -17.59
N ALA A 778 25.56 -47.59 -18.57
CA ALA A 778 24.70 -48.76 -18.50
C ALA A 778 25.36 -49.81 -17.59
N VAL A 779 24.65 -50.26 -16.53
CA VAL A 779 24.87 -51.61 -15.97
C VAL A 779 23.54 -52.17 -15.47
N THR A 780 23.20 -53.30 -15.98
CA THR A 780 22.17 -54.28 -15.71
C THR A 780 22.05 -54.70 -14.25
N GLY A 781 20.83 -54.98 -13.77
CA GLY A 781 20.64 -55.87 -12.64
C GLY A 781 19.42 -55.70 -11.76
N ASP A 782 18.42 -56.50 -12.03
CA ASP A 782 17.45 -57.19 -11.16
C ASP A 782 16.42 -56.45 -10.30
N PRO A 783 15.12 -56.75 -10.47
CA PRO A 783 14.01 -56.20 -9.71
C PRO A 783 13.56 -57.18 -8.61
N ARG A 784 13.88 -56.92 -7.35
CA ARG A 784 13.20 -57.46 -6.15
C ARG A 784 13.90 -56.97 -4.86
N ALA A 785 13.39 -55.90 -4.28
CA ALA A 785 13.53 -55.68 -2.83
C ALA A 785 12.43 -54.75 -2.34
N SER A 786 11.65 -55.32 -1.47
CA SER A 786 10.53 -54.86 -0.67
C SER A 786 10.70 -53.49 0.02
N THR A 787 9.65 -52.68 -0.05
CA THR A 787 9.32 -51.52 0.80
C THR A 787 9.16 -51.93 2.28
N PRO A 788 9.64 -51.15 3.24
CA PRO A 788 9.08 -51.17 4.59
C PRO A 788 7.98 -50.13 4.73
N VAL A 789 6.75 -50.61 5.01
CA VAL A 789 5.64 -49.83 5.50
C VAL A 789 5.94 -49.45 6.95
N VAL A 790 6.05 -48.18 7.27
CA VAL A 790 6.02 -47.69 8.64
C VAL A 790 4.62 -47.24 8.96
N SER A 791 3.89 -48.07 9.69
CA SER A 791 2.60 -47.76 10.33
C SER A 791 2.88 -46.88 11.55
N VAL A 792 2.31 -45.70 11.60
CA VAL A 792 2.19 -44.91 12.83
C VAL A 792 0.77 -45.04 13.33
N GLU A 793 0.64 -45.79 14.42
CA GLU A 793 -0.61 -45.90 15.21
C GLU A 793 -0.95 -44.54 15.83
N ALA A 794 -2.23 -44.16 15.70
CA ALA A 794 -2.84 -43.06 16.43
C ALA A 794 -3.42 -43.60 17.75
N PRO A 795 -3.24 -42.95 18.91
CA PRO A 795 -3.90 -43.33 20.15
C PRO A 795 -5.37 -42.89 20.16
N GLY A 796 -6.22 -43.84 20.58
CA GLY A 796 -7.66 -43.72 20.64
C GLY A 796 -8.14 -42.69 21.66
N LEU A 797 -9.23 -42.05 21.31
CA LEU A 797 -10.08 -41.27 22.22
C LEU A 797 -11.27 -42.15 22.64
N THR A 798 -11.29 -42.46 23.90
CA THR A 798 -12.41 -43.06 24.61
C THR A 798 -13.52 -42.03 24.82
N GLU A 799 -14.72 -42.39 24.41
CA GLU A 799 -15.98 -41.78 24.82
C GLU A 799 -16.13 -41.83 26.36
N ARG A 800 -16.56 -40.73 26.96
CA ARG A 800 -17.36 -40.73 28.16
C ARG A 800 -18.55 -39.80 28.01
N GLN A 801 -19.73 -40.40 28.07
CA GLN A 801 -21.02 -39.78 28.34
C GLN A 801 -21.04 -39.25 29.80
N GLY A 802 -21.73 -38.10 29.99
CA GLY A 802 -22.05 -37.49 31.25
C GLY A 802 -22.49 -36.04 31.03
#